data_7b0b511056a64dc2d30aede8eeb3ab81
#
_entry.id   7b0b511056a64dc2d30aede8eeb3ab81
#
_cell.length_a   1.000
_cell.length_b   1.000
_cell.length_c   1.000
_cell.angle_alpha   90.00
_cell.angle_beta   90.00
_cell.angle_gamma   90.00
#
_symmetry.space_group_name_H-M   'P 1'
#
loop_
_entity.id
_entity.type
_entity.pdbx_description
1 polymer ?
#
loop_
_entity_poly.entity_id
_entity_poly.type
_entity_poly.pdbx_seq_one_letter_code
_entity_poly.pdbx_strand_id
1 'polypeptide(L)'
;MSDKNDSKLPNIPGGEGPKDPRVNTITAILLLAVLGYLIFGMGSNPFAASGADTLATSDFVAAVKDDRVKDVTFKYANGSLTGTYWANGSDKDSSSALKSFKSVYVGADSLAELMADHPGTTYRIDTSSDEVLQTLLFSVLPTVIMLVVFIYFMRRVGNQNGQAMSFGKTKALTAEGERPKVKFSDVAGIDEAVEELQEVRDFLSEPERYRKMGAKIPHGVLLVGPPGTGKTLLAKAVAGEAGVPFFSISGSDFVEMFVGVGASRVRDLFKQAKEAAPCIIFIDEIDAVGRQRGAGLGGGHDEREQTLNQLLVEMDGFEDNSAVILIAATNRPDILDPALLRPGRFDRRVTVDRPDVAGREKILGVHAANKPLASDVDLERIAKITPGFTGADLANLMNESALLAARRRKEKVGRDEVEEAMERVMAGPERKSRVMSQKEREVIAFHESGHALVGHVLENSDPIHKISIIARGQALGYTMQVPEEDHFLSSRDEMLDQIAVLLGGRTAEELFCGDITTGASNDLERATKIAREMVTRYGMSEELGTQVFGEAQHEVFLGRDYAQKNDYSAETAKRIDDEVERIMREGHDRAREVLSARGDQMRTMAEVLLDRETVEGPAVDALLNGTWDQYVAEHPEEDAKPKTAPGQIDEDLVAEAAAAAAEREAQ
;
A
#
# COMPACT_ATOMS: atom_id res chain seq x y z
N MET A 1 0.65 -12.77 57.84
CA MET A 1 -0.09 -11.53 57.62
C MET A 1 -0.01 -11.22 56.17
N SER A 2 -1.17 -11.37 55.61
CA SER A 2 -1.59 -11.21 54.22
C SER A 2 -1.38 -9.76 53.73
N ASP A 3 -0.83 -9.57 52.55
CA ASP A 3 -1.22 -8.43 51.73
C ASP A 3 -1.23 -8.82 50.23
N LYS A 4 -2.43 -8.76 49.73
CA LYS A 4 -2.78 -8.95 48.31
C LYS A 4 -2.40 -7.67 47.57
N ASN A 5 -1.61 -7.80 46.52
CA ASN A 5 -1.38 -6.72 45.55
C ASN A 5 -2.24 -7.01 44.30
N ASP A 6 -3.37 -6.33 44.21
CA ASP A 6 -4.25 -6.30 43.03
C ASP A 6 -3.59 -5.47 41.92
N SER A 7 -3.05 -6.13 40.92
CA SER A 7 -2.62 -5.49 39.66
C SER A 7 -3.85 -5.25 38.77
N LYS A 8 -4.36 -4.03 38.76
CA LYS A 8 -5.34 -3.56 37.79
C LYS A 8 -4.72 -3.47 36.40
N LEU A 9 -5.16 -4.34 35.50
CA LEU A 9 -4.94 -4.21 34.05
C LEU A 9 -5.70 -2.98 33.51
N PRO A 10 -5.17 -2.25 32.53
CA PRO A 10 -5.85 -1.09 31.98
C PRO A 10 -7.04 -1.49 31.12
N ASN A 11 -8.14 -0.79 31.31
CA ASN A 11 -9.40 -0.90 30.60
C ASN A 11 -9.19 -0.58 29.12
N ILE A 12 -9.46 -1.53 28.23
CA ILE A 12 -9.55 -1.33 26.77
C ILE A 12 -10.98 -0.86 26.49
N PRO A 13 -11.22 0.29 25.86
CA PRO A 13 -12.56 0.75 25.51
C PRO A 13 -13.07 0.03 24.27
N GLY A 14 -14.26 -0.59 24.42
CA GLY A 14 -15.27 -0.70 23.40
C GLY A 14 -15.03 -1.61 22.21
N GLY A 15 -14.94 -2.92 22.45
CA GLY A 15 -15.36 -3.88 21.44
C GLY A 15 -16.90 -3.91 21.37
N GLU A 16 -17.49 -3.73 20.17
CA GLU A 16 -18.93 -3.99 19.93
C GLU A 16 -19.27 -5.39 20.46
N GLY A 17 -20.24 -5.44 21.37
CA GLY A 17 -20.74 -6.68 21.91
C GLY A 17 -21.26 -7.61 20.82
N PRO A 18 -21.21 -8.93 21.01
CA PRO A 18 -21.66 -9.89 20.02
C PRO A 18 -23.13 -9.64 19.71
N LYS A 19 -23.46 -9.38 18.45
CA LYS A 19 -24.84 -9.28 17.92
C LYS A 19 -25.54 -10.58 18.27
N ASP A 20 -26.59 -10.49 19.11
CA ASP A 20 -27.32 -11.63 19.64
C ASP A 20 -27.80 -12.54 18.49
N PRO A 21 -27.28 -13.77 18.34
CA PRO A 21 -27.64 -14.64 17.22
C PRO A 21 -29.13 -15.01 17.20
N ARG A 22 -29.84 -14.83 18.32
CA ARG A 22 -31.26 -15.11 18.45
C ARG A 22 -32.15 -14.20 17.61
N VAL A 23 -31.74 -12.94 17.39
CA VAL A 23 -32.50 -11.98 16.56
C VAL A 23 -32.41 -12.35 15.07
N ASN A 24 -31.28 -12.84 14.61
CA ASN A 24 -31.12 -13.30 13.21
C ASN A 24 -31.85 -14.62 12.97
N THR A 25 -31.92 -15.49 13.98
CA THR A 25 -32.64 -16.77 13.91
C THR A 25 -34.15 -16.57 13.89
N ILE A 26 -34.67 -15.64 14.69
CA ILE A 26 -36.10 -15.32 14.70
C ILE A 26 -36.57 -14.71 13.37
N THR A 27 -35.76 -13.82 12.79
CA THR A 27 -36.06 -13.23 11.44
C THR A 27 -36.00 -14.27 10.33
N ALA A 28 -35.05 -15.21 10.38
CA ALA A 28 -34.98 -16.31 9.42
C ALA A 28 -36.15 -17.29 9.56
N ILE A 29 -36.57 -17.60 10.77
CA ILE A 29 -37.74 -18.45 11.04
C ILE A 29 -39.03 -17.78 10.55
N LEU A 30 -39.24 -16.48 10.79
CA LEU A 30 -40.35 -15.70 10.26
C LEU A 30 -40.40 -15.66 8.74
N LEU A 31 -39.26 -15.47 8.09
CA LEU A 31 -39.12 -15.49 6.61
C LEU A 31 -39.45 -16.88 6.03
N LEU A 32 -38.95 -17.93 6.67
CA LEU A 32 -39.30 -19.32 6.31
C LEU A 32 -40.76 -19.66 6.53
N ALA A 33 -41.38 -19.16 7.59
CA ALA A 33 -42.80 -19.33 7.86
C ALA A 33 -43.69 -18.60 6.82
N VAL A 34 -43.29 -17.38 6.40
CA VAL A 34 -44.00 -16.62 5.33
C VAL A 34 -43.79 -17.29 3.99
N LEU A 35 -42.58 -17.77 3.68
CA LEU A 35 -42.30 -18.50 2.46
C LEU A 35 -43.05 -19.86 2.41
N GLY A 36 -43.11 -20.57 3.51
CA GLY A 36 -43.90 -21.80 3.68
C GLY A 36 -45.37 -21.55 3.46
N TYR A 37 -45.92 -20.47 4.04
CA TYR A 37 -47.32 -20.07 3.85
C TYR A 37 -47.61 -19.68 2.37
N LEU A 38 -46.71 -18.97 1.70
CA LEU A 38 -46.85 -18.64 0.28
C LEU A 38 -46.83 -19.89 -0.62
N ILE A 39 -45.96 -20.85 -0.33
CA ILE A 39 -45.81 -22.07 -1.15
C ILE A 39 -46.99 -23.04 -0.86
N PHE A 40 -47.42 -23.21 0.37
CA PHE A 40 -48.51 -24.11 0.74
C PHE A 40 -49.89 -23.46 0.62
N GLY A 41 -50.02 -22.15 0.84
CA GLY A 41 -51.32 -21.43 0.78
C GLY A 41 -51.84 -21.19 -0.64
N MET A 42 -50.96 -21.13 -1.67
CA MET A 42 -51.39 -20.95 -3.07
C MET A 42 -51.68 -22.25 -3.82
N GLY A 43 -51.37 -23.43 -3.24
CA GLY A 43 -51.43 -24.70 -3.99
C GLY A 43 -52.38 -25.75 -3.42
N SER A 44 -52.98 -25.56 -2.25
CA SER A 44 -53.86 -26.57 -1.67
C SER A 44 -55.16 -25.94 -1.09
N ASN A 45 -56.27 -26.26 -1.72
CA ASN A 45 -57.59 -26.04 -1.11
C ASN A 45 -57.75 -27.05 0.08
N PRO A 46 -57.62 -26.64 1.37
CA PRO A 46 -57.61 -27.60 2.47
C PRO A 46 -58.97 -28.21 2.77
N PHE A 47 -60.00 -27.94 1.97
CA PHE A 47 -61.35 -28.43 2.12
C PHE A 47 -61.88 -29.20 0.93
N ALA A 48 -61.05 -29.89 0.15
CA ALA A 48 -61.52 -30.96 -0.69
C ALA A 48 -61.83 -32.18 0.20
N ALA A 49 -63.05 -32.27 0.71
CA ALA A 49 -63.53 -33.49 1.32
C ALA A 49 -63.44 -34.62 0.29
N SER A 50 -62.49 -35.49 0.48
CA SER A 50 -62.32 -36.68 -0.36
C SER A 50 -63.50 -37.60 -0.13
N GLY A 51 -64.36 -37.77 -1.16
CA GLY A 51 -65.43 -38.81 -1.14
C GLY A 51 -66.83 -38.37 -1.54
N ALA A 52 -67.07 -37.11 -1.90
CA ALA A 52 -68.35 -36.68 -2.43
C ALA A 52 -68.35 -36.74 -3.95
N ASP A 53 -69.35 -37.39 -4.57
CA ASP A 53 -69.53 -37.46 -6.00
C ASP A 53 -69.98 -36.06 -6.51
N THR A 54 -69.33 -35.55 -7.57
CA THR A 54 -69.76 -34.29 -8.20
C THR A 54 -70.86 -34.58 -9.22
N LEU A 55 -72.10 -34.19 -8.91
CA LEU A 55 -73.20 -34.34 -9.80
C LEU A 55 -73.39 -33.09 -10.68
N ALA A 56 -73.59 -33.25 -11.98
CA ALA A 56 -74.06 -32.16 -12.82
C ALA A 56 -75.46 -31.72 -12.35
N THR A 57 -75.83 -30.44 -12.54
CA THR A 57 -77.13 -29.90 -12.15
C THR A 57 -78.29 -30.71 -12.76
N SER A 58 -78.15 -31.17 -14.02
CA SER A 58 -79.11 -32.06 -14.67
C SER A 58 -79.28 -33.40 -13.96
N ASP A 59 -78.14 -33.98 -13.55
CA ASP A 59 -78.18 -35.32 -12.89
C ASP A 59 -78.76 -35.23 -11.45
N PHE A 60 -78.49 -34.09 -10.79
CA PHE A 60 -79.12 -33.78 -9.52
C PHE A 60 -80.62 -33.67 -9.70
N VAL A 61 -81.12 -32.88 -10.68
CA VAL A 61 -82.56 -32.74 -10.97
C VAL A 61 -83.17 -34.09 -11.33
N ALA A 62 -82.50 -34.92 -12.10
CA ALA A 62 -83.00 -36.28 -12.42
C ALA A 62 -83.01 -37.15 -11.18
N ALA A 63 -82.01 -37.08 -10.31
CA ALA A 63 -81.97 -37.83 -9.04
C ALA A 63 -83.11 -37.43 -8.05
N VAL A 64 -83.47 -36.12 -8.04
CA VAL A 64 -84.62 -35.64 -7.27
C VAL A 64 -85.93 -36.17 -7.82
N LYS A 65 -86.10 -36.09 -9.15
CA LYS A 65 -87.33 -36.60 -9.83
C LYS A 65 -87.50 -38.10 -9.68
N ASP A 66 -86.41 -38.84 -9.56
CA ASP A 66 -86.44 -40.29 -9.29
C ASP A 66 -86.53 -40.64 -7.83
N ASP A 67 -86.78 -39.66 -6.95
CA ASP A 67 -86.85 -39.82 -5.43
C ASP A 67 -85.55 -40.47 -4.86
N ARG A 68 -84.39 -40.24 -5.50
CA ARG A 68 -83.12 -40.83 -5.05
C ARG A 68 -82.27 -39.89 -4.16
N VAL A 69 -82.77 -38.69 -3.83
CA VAL A 69 -82.08 -37.75 -2.95
C VAL A 69 -82.72 -37.82 -1.59
N LYS A 70 -81.88 -37.98 -0.52
CA LYS A 70 -82.35 -38.07 0.83
C LYS A 70 -82.37 -36.72 1.56
N ASP A 71 -81.24 -35.97 1.45
CA ASP A 71 -81.13 -34.65 2.03
C ASP A 71 -80.30 -33.72 1.15
N VAL A 72 -80.63 -32.41 1.20
CA VAL A 72 -79.97 -31.35 0.42
C VAL A 72 -79.78 -30.12 1.26
N THR A 73 -78.59 -29.58 1.32
CA THR A 73 -78.30 -28.29 1.89
C THR A 73 -77.84 -27.31 0.76
N PHE A 74 -78.63 -26.27 0.58
CA PHE A 74 -78.34 -25.18 -0.37
C PHE A 74 -77.63 -24.04 0.34
N LYS A 75 -76.44 -23.71 -0.08
CA LYS A 75 -75.71 -22.51 0.34
C LYS A 75 -76.08 -21.32 -0.52
N TYR A 76 -76.77 -20.35 0.07
CA TYR A 76 -77.33 -19.19 -0.63
C TYR A 76 -76.17 -18.31 -1.21
N ALA A 77 -75.06 -18.22 -0.51
CA ALA A 77 -73.92 -17.33 -0.88
C ALA A 77 -73.24 -17.68 -2.22
N ASN A 78 -73.20 -18.96 -2.60
CA ASN A 78 -72.49 -19.43 -3.81
C ASN A 78 -73.25 -20.43 -4.67
N GLY A 79 -74.53 -20.65 -4.42
CA GLY A 79 -75.38 -21.57 -5.16
C GLY A 79 -74.99 -23.05 -5.09
N SER A 80 -74.13 -23.44 -4.14
CA SER A 80 -73.70 -24.82 -4.00
C SER A 80 -74.66 -25.67 -3.25
N LEU A 81 -74.92 -26.90 -3.74
CA LEU A 81 -75.66 -27.94 -3.16
C LEU A 81 -74.75 -29.01 -2.60
N THR A 82 -75.06 -29.44 -1.38
CA THR A 82 -74.41 -30.62 -0.79
C THR A 82 -75.50 -31.50 -0.13
N GLY A 83 -75.37 -32.78 -0.21
CA GLY A 83 -76.36 -33.68 0.34
C GLY A 83 -75.98 -35.13 0.14
N THR A 84 -76.95 -36.01 0.40
CA THR A 84 -76.78 -37.46 0.24
C THR A 84 -77.80 -38.02 -0.74
N TYR A 85 -77.44 -39.00 -1.56
CA TYR A 85 -78.31 -39.65 -2.52
C TYR A 85 -77.98 -41.13 -2.68
N TRP A 86 -78.94 -41.91 -3.16
CA TRP A 86 -78.76 -43.32 -3.48
C TRP A 86 -78.23 -43.47 -4.91
N ALA A 87 -77.01 -43.97 -5.05
CA ALA A 87 -76.35 -44.05 -6.35
C ALA A 87 -76.97 -45.09 -7.31
N ASN A 88 -77.52 -46.20 -6.76
CA ASN A 88 -78.17 -47.26 -7.55
C ASN A 88 -79.68 -47.32 -7.18
N GLY A 89 -80.51 -47.04 -8.15
CA GLY A 89 -81.93 -46.68 -8.04
C GLY A 89 -82.93 -47.70 -7.57
N SER A 90 -82.66 -48.64 -6.68
CA SER A 90 -83.68 -49.67 -6.37
C SER A 90 -83.87 -50.07 -4.93
N ASP A 91 -83.00 -49.78 -3.99
CA ASP A 91 -83.18 -50.19 -2.58
C ASP A 91 -82.98 -49.01 -1.63
N LYS A 92 -84.07 -48.38 -1.25
CA LYS A 92 -84.10 -47.29 -0.22
C LYS A 92 -83.82 -47.79 1.22
N ASP A 93 -83.71 -49.08 1.43
CA ASP A 93 -83.53 -49.68 2.78
C ASP A 93 -82.10 -50.06 3.13
N SER A 94 -81.12 -49.94 2.18
CA SER A 94 -79.74 -50.27 2.50
C SER A 94 -78.87 -48.99 2.71
N SER A 95 -78.40 -48.82 3.94
CA SER A 95 -77.51 -47.67 4.32
C SER A 95 -76.12 -47.69 3.59
N SER A 96 -75.81 -48.81 2.96
CA SER A 96 -74.52 -48.97 2.22
C SER A 96 -74.51 -48.35 0.81
N ALA A 97 -75.67 -47.95 0.27
CA ALA A 97 -75.78 -47.32 -1.06
C ALA A 97 -75.81 -45.77 -1.00
N LEU A 98 -75.80 -45.18 0.19
CA LEU A 98 -75.94 -43.74 0.37
C LEU A 98 -74.54 -43.08 0.13
N LYS A 99 -74.45 -42.17 -0.86
CA LYS A 99 -73.25 -41.41 -1.12
C LYS A 99 -73.45 -39.91 -0.98
N SER A 100 -72.44 -39.21 -0.50
CA SER A 100 -72.46 -37.75 -0.47
C SER A 100 -72.25 -37.18 -1.86
N PHE A 101 -72.97 -36.12 -2.18
CA PHE A 101 -72.76 -35.39 -3.47
C PHE A 101 -72.57 -33.91 -3.25
N LYS A 102 -71.95 -33.29 -4.28
CA LYS A 102 -71.83 -31.85 -4.43
C LYS A 102 -72.32 -31.47 -5.83
N SER A 103 -73.18 -30.44 -5.89
CA SER A 103 -73.69 -29.90 -7.16
C SER A 103 -73.84 -28.38 -7.05
N VAL A 104 -74.23 -27.72 -8.14
CA VAL A 104 -74.55 -26.28 -8.15
C VAL A 104 -75.97 -26.11 -8.69
N TYR A 105 -76.76 -25.23 -8.06
CA TYR A 105 -78.10 -24.92 -8.52
C TYR A 105 -78.33 -23.41 -8.47
N VAL A 106 -79.04 -22.86 -9.45
CA VAL A 106 -79.29 -21.43 -9.53
C VAL A 106 -80.67 -21.12 -9.08
N GLY A 107 -80.82 -20.37 -7.98
CA GLY A 107 -82.06 -19.88 -7.44
C GLY A 107 -82.66 -20.76 -6.33
N ALA A 108 -82.80 -20.19 -5.12
CA ALA A 108 -83.38 -20.88 -3.95
C ALA A 108 -84.85 -21.16 -4.13
N ASP A 109 -85.60 -20.26 -4.80
CA ASP A 109 -87.07 -20.39 -4.98
C ASP A 109 -87.40 -21.52 -5.96
N SER A 110 -86.64 -21.66 -7.06
CA SER A 110 -86.82 -22.77 -8.03
C SER A 110 -86.40 -24.12 -7.42
N LEU A 111 -85.46 -24.14 -6.47
CA LEU A 111 -85.11 -25.34 -5.74
C LEU A 111 -86.21 -25.70 -4.76
N ALA A 112 -86.82 -24.74 -4.07
CA ALA A 112 -87.94 -24.96 -3.14
C ALA A 112 -89.19 -25.51 -3.84
N GLU A 113 -89.46 -25.01 -5.04
CA GLU A 113 -90.53 -25.50 -5.92
C GLU A 113 -90.26 -26.94 -6.38
N LEU A 114 -89.08 -27.28 -6.81
CA LEU A 114 -88.69 -28.64 -7.16
C LEU A 114 -88.77 -29.59 -5.95
N MET A 115 -88.45 -29.13 -4.75
CA MET A 115 -88.51 -29.95 -3.53
C MET A 115 -89.96 -30.12 -3.01
N ALA A 116 -90.84 -29.16 -3.27
CA ALA A 116 -92.26 -29.25 -2.89
C ALA A 116 -93.01 -30.42 -3.56
N ASP A 117 -92.60 -30.73 -4.80
CA ASP A 117 -93.18 -31.88 -5.56
C ASP A 117 -92.66 -33.25 -5.05
N HIS A 118 -91.58 -33.26 -4.24
CA HIS A 118 -90.90 -34.46 -3.75
C HIS A 118 -90.78 -34.48 -2.23
N PRO A 119 -91.85 -34.74 -1.47
CA PRO A 119 -91.87 -34.60 -0.01
C PRO A 119 -90.98 -35.62 0.76
N GLY A 120 -90.39 -36.57 0.04
CA GLY A 120 -89.47 -37.55 0.67
C GLY A 120 -88.04 -37.02 0.82
N THR A 121 -87.75 -35.85 0.30
CA THR A 121 -86.34 -35.21 0.36
C THR A 121 -86.38 -34.09 1.39
N THR A 122 -85.48 -34.17 2.38
CA THR A 122 -85.30 -33.08 3.34
C THR A 122 -84.34 -32.01 2.74
N TYR A 123 -84.71 -30.73 2.71
CA TYR A 123 -83.86 -29.68 2.29
C TYR A 123 -83.65 -28.57 3.32
N ARG A 124 -82.53 -27.96 3.33
CA ARG A 124 -82.13 -26.82 4.18
C ARG A 124 -81.51 -25.74 3.36
N ILE A 125 -81.74 -24.47 3.73
CA ILE A 125 -81.08 -23.31 3.14
C ILE A 125 -80.10 -22.74 4.18
N ASP A 126 -78.84 -22.73 3.88
CA ASP A 126 -77.79 -22.14 4.68
C ASP A 126 -77.50 -20.69 4.21
N THR A 127 -77.83 -19.72 5.08
CA THR A 127 -77.68 -18.31 4.84
C THR A 127 -76.46 -17.72 5.55
N SER A 128 -75.61 -18.55 6.19
CA SER A 128 -74.46 -18.10 6.92
C SER A 128 -73.37 -17.48 5.99
N SER A 129 -72.91 -16.30 6.37
CA SER A 129 -71.89 -15.50 5.62
C SER A 129 -70.47 -15.62 6.19
N ASP A 130 -70.11 -16.79 6.73
CA ASP A 130 -68.75 -17.01 7.32
C ASP A 130 -67.59 -16.84 6.34
N GLU A 131 -67.84 -16.76 5.02
CA GLU A 131 -66.82 -16.54 4.00
C GLU A 131 -66.20 -15.14 4.07
N VAL A 132 -66.87 -14.11 4.61
CA VAL A 132 -66.34 -12.74 4.70
C VAL A 132 -65.23 -12.69 5.72
N LEU A 133 -65.37 -13.36 6.86
CA LEU A 133 -64.32 -13.39 7.89
C LEU A 133 -63.09 -14.17 7.42
N GLN A 134 -63.28 -15.29 6.71
CA GLN A 134 -62.18 -16.07 6.12
C GLN A 134 -61.45 -15.30 5.02
N THR A 135 -62.16 -14.63 4.13
CA THR A 135 -61.57 -13.81 3.07
C THR A 135 -60.77 -12.63 3.65
N LEU A 136 -61.26 -11.99 4.71
CA LEU A 136 -60.57 -10.90 5.39
C LEU A 136 -59.29 -11.42 6.09
N LEU A 137 -59.34 -12.58 6.69
CA LEU A 137 -58.18 -13.16 7.40
C LEU A 137 -57.10 -13.67 6.45
N PHE A 138 -57.46 -14.24 5.29
CA PHE A 138 -56.51 -14.81 4.35
C PHE A 138 -55.99 -13.82 3.31
N SER A 139 -56.69 -12.71 3.01
CA SER A 139 -56.22 -11.71 2.02
C SER A 139 -55.60 -10.47 2.68
N VAL A 140 -56.15 -9.96 3.78
CA VAL A 140 -55.70 -8.73 4.41
C VAL A 140 -54.53 -8.97 5.36
N LEU A 141 -54.57 -10.06 6.15
CA LEU A 141 -53.55 -10.36 7.14
C LEU A 141 -52.11 -10.51 6.52
N PRO A 142 -51.92 -11.27 5.42
CA PRO A 142 -50.62 -11.36 4.77
C PRO A 142 -50.10 -10.02 4.25
N THR A 143 -51.00 -9.19 3.71
CA THR A 143 -50.65 -7.85 3.20
C THR A 143 -50.20 -6.93 4.31
N VAL A 144 -50.87 -6.97 5.48
CA VAL A 144 -50.49 -6.20 6.68
C VAL A 144 -49.13 -6.70 7.21
N ILE A 145 -48.91 -8.01 7.28
CA ILE A 145 -47.64 -8.61 7.73
C ILE A 145 -46.52 -8.18 6.77
N MET A 146 -46.74 -8.24 5.44
CA MET A 146 -45.76 -7.81 4.45
C MET A 146 -45.45 -6.32 4.59
N LEU A 147 -46.44 -5.49 4.86
CA LEU A 147 -46.26 -4.05 5.09
C LEU A 147 -45.39 -3.79 6.35
N VAL A 148 -45.68 -4.49 7.44
CA VAL A 148 -44.91 -4.39 8.69
C VAL A 148 -43.47 -4.85 8.49
N VAL A 149 -43.24 -5.96 7.79
CA VAL A 149 -41.92 -6.47 7.46
C VAL A 149 -41.18 -5.48 6.55
N PHE A 150 -41.86 -4.89 5.55
CA PHE A 150 -41.31 -3.87 4.68
C PHE A 150 -40.92 -2.60 5.43
N ILE A 151 -41.75 -2.10 6.34
CA ILE A 151 -41.44 -0.93 7.19
C ILE A 151 -40.28 -1.25 8.13
N TYR A 152 -40.24 -2.45 8.71
CA TYR A 152 -39.11 -2.89 9.53
C TYR A 152 -37.81 -2.95 8.72
N PHE A 153 -37.85 -3.51 7.51
CA PHE A 153 -36.69 -3.57 6.60
C PHE A 153 -36.24 -2.17 6.16
N MET A 154 -37.16 -1.28 5.80
CA MET A 154 -36.88 0.12 5.48
C MET A 154 -36.23 0.87 6.64
N ARG A 155 -36.71 0.68 7.88
CA ARG A 155 -36.09 1.27 9.08
C ARG A 155 -34.69 0.70 9.33
N ARG A 156 -34.45 -0.56 9.03
CA ARG A 156 -33.14 -1.21 9.19
C ARG A 156 -32.15 -0.77 8.12
N VAL A 157 -32.58 -0.67 6.87
CA VAL A 157 -31.77 -0.15 5.74
C VAL A 157 -31.49 1.36 5.92
N GLY A 158 -32.46 2.11 6.41
CA GLY A 158 -32.28 3.54 6.71
C GLY A 158 -31.22 3.80 7.78
N ASN A 159 -31.11 2.93 8.80
CA ASN A 159 -30.05 3.03 9.81
C ASN A 159 -28.66 2.60 9.27
N GLN A 160 -28.57 1.73 8.27
CA GLN A 160 -27.30 1.39 7.61
C GLN A 160 -26.84 2.50 6.64
N ASN A 161 -27.76 3.20 5.98
CA ASN A 161 -27.41 4.38 5.16
C ASN A 161 -26.92 5.58 5.99
N GLY A 162 -27.33 5.70 7.25
CA GLY A 162 -26.76 6.67 8.18
C GLY A 162 -25.28 6.39 8.52
N GLN A 163 -24.85 5.14 8.52
CA GLN A 163 -23.44 4.75 8.66
C GLN A 163 -22.66 5.00 7.35
N ALA A 164 -23.24 4.75 6.18
CA ALA A 164 -22.60 5.06 4.89
C ALA A 164 -22.39 6.57 4.70
N MET A 165 -23.24 7.43 5.22
CA MET A 165 -22.99 8.88 5.24
C MET A 165 -21.98 9.31 6.31
N SER A 166 -21.70 8.50 7.32
CA SER A 166 -20.64 8.77 8.31
C SER A 166 -19.24 8.35 7.82
N PHE A 167 -19.10 7.57 6.74
CA PHE A 167 -17.82 7.29 6.09
C PHE A 167 -17.18 8.54 5.47
N GLY A 168 -17.96 9.58 5.16
CA GLY A 168 -17.46 10.88 4.69
C GLY A 168 -16.96 11.79 5.82
N LYS A 169 -17.27 11.50 7.08
CA LYS A 169 -16.66 12.21 8.20
C LYS A 169 -15.31 11.60 8.49
N THR A 170 -14.27 12.27 8.10
CA THR A 170 -12.91 11.97 8.50
C THR A 170 -12.91 11.74 10.01
N LYS A 171 -12.53 10.56 10.47
CA LYS A 171 -11.76 10.50 11.70
C LYS A 171 -10.42 11.18 11.35
N ALA A 172 -10.45 12.50 11.17
CA ALA A 172 -9.25 13.28 11.29
C ALA A 172 -8.67 12.86 12.62
N LEU A 173 -7.51 12.26 12.56
CA LEU A 173 -6.73 11.91 13.72
C LEU A 173 -6.75 13.13 14.63
N THR A 174 -7.48 13.00 15.75
CA THR A 174 -7.69 13.96 16.82
C THR A 174 -8.27 15.32 16.41
N ALA A 175 -9.48 15.56 16.84
CA ALA A 175 -10.23 16.82 16.72
C ALA A 175 -9.60 18.04 17.47
N GLU A 176 -8.43 17.86 18.02
CA GLU A 176 -7.54 18.90 18.54
C GLU A 176 -6.22 18.73 17.80
N GLY A 177 -5.85 19.67 16.94
CA GLY A 177 -4.58 19.65 16.21
C GLY A 177 -3.45 19.31 17.18
N GLU A 178 -2.68 18.29 16.85
CA GLU A 178 -1.54 17.90 17.65
C GLU A 178 -0.55 19.07 17.68
N ARG A 179 -0.09 19.48 18.87
CA ARG A 179 1.00 20.46 18.97
C ARG A 179 2.31 19.69 19.02
N PRO A 180 3.07 19.62 17.94
CA PRO A 180 4.32 18.91 17.89
C PRO A 180 5.30 19.50 18.91
N LYS A 181 6.05 18.62 19.57
CA LYS A 181 7.14 19.06 20.48
C LYS A 181 8.46 19.26 19.73
N VAL A 182 8.52 18.86 18.48
CA VAL A 182 9.69 18.95 17.60
C VAL A 182 9.98 20.41 17.32
N LYS A 183 11.25 20.81 17.39
CA LYS A 183 11.74 22.16 17.13
C LYS A 183 12.76 22.19 16.00
N PHE A 184 13.15 23.38 15.55
CA PHE A 184 14.24 23.50 14.57
C PHE A 184 15.57 22.96 15.07
N SER A 185 15.81 22.94 16.40
CA SER A 185 16.98 22.29 16.99
C SER A 185 17.04 20.78 16.78
N ASP A 186 15.92 20.15 16.48
CA ASP A 186 15.81 18.71 16.23
C ASP A 186 15.97 18.38 14.73
N VAL A 187 16.08 19.42 13.89
CA VAL A 187 16.28 19.32 12.44
C VAL A 187 17.72 19.68 12.13
N ALA A 188 18.43 18.82 11.44
CA ALA A 188 19.83 19.00 11.09
C ALA A 188 20.07 18.72 9.59
N GLY A 189 21.11 19.36 9.03
CA GLY A 189 21.59 19.09 7.69
C GLY A 189 20.72 19.65 6.55
N ILE A 190 19.83 20.60 6.86
CA ILE A 190 18.99 21.32 5.88
C ILE A 190 18.82 22.78 6.33
N ASP A 191 19.93 23.42 6.67
CA ASP A 191 19.96 24.74 7.30
C ASP A 191 19.28 25.81 6.42
N GLU A 192 19.42 25.78 5.08
CA GLU A 192 18.78 26.70 4.14
C GLU A 192 17.26 26.54 4.13
N ALA A 193 16.77 25.30 4.16
CA ALA A 193 15.34 25.04 4.22
C ALA A 193 14.74 25.49 5.55
N VAL A 194 15.49 25.39 6.64
CA VAL A 194 15.10 25.92 7.96
C VAL A 194 15.04 27.45 7.93
N GLU A 195 16.02 28.12 7.35
CA GLU A 195 16.05 29.59 7.23
C GLU A 195 14.82 30.11 6.45
N GLU A 196 14.50 29.50 5.31
CA GLU A 196 13.32 29.84 4.51
C GLU A 196 12.00 29.69 5.29
N LEU A 197 11.94 28.73 6.20
CA LEU A 197 10.72 28.49 7.00
C LEU A 197 10.69 29.27 8.32
N GLN A 198 11.79 29.91 8.72
CA GLN A 198 11.78 30.84 9.87
C GLN A 198 10.82 32.01 9.65
N GLU A 199 10.72 32.52 8.42
CA GLU A 199 9.75 33.58 8.10
C GLU A 199 8.30 33.10 8.30
N VAL A 200 8.01 31.86 7.95
CA VAL A 200 6.69 31.24 8.16
C VAL A 200 6.38 31.09 9.65
N ARG A 201 7.35 30.65 10.44
CA ARG A 201 7.28 30.55 11.91
C ARG A 201 7.03 31.93 12.52
N ASP A 202 7.81 32.94 12.14
CA ASP A 202 7.73 34.30 12.66
C ASP A 202 6.36 34.89 12.37
N PHE A 203 5.83 34.67 11.17
CA PHE A 203 4.48 35.12 10.85
C PHE A 203 3.41 34.45 11.72
N LEU A 204 3.47 33.13 11.91
CA LEU A 204 2.50 32.41 12.75
C LEU A 204 2.58 32.87 14.22
N SER A 205 3.76 33.25 14.68
CA SER A 205 4.00 33.70 16.05
C SER A 205 3.60 35.18 16.25
N GLU A 206 3.90 36.07 15.27
CA GLU A 206 3.71 37.53 15.36
C GLU A 206 2.99 38.09 14.10
N PRO A 207 1.77 37.67 13.77
CA PRO A 207 1.07 38.07 12.53
C PRO A 207 0.86 39.57 12.39
N GLU A 208 0.64 40.29 13.51
CA GLU A 208 0.41 41.72 13.51
C GLU A 208 1.60 42.54 13.03
N ARG A 209 2.83 42.08 13.23
CA ARG A 209 4.04 42.75 12.76
C ARG A 209 4.09 42.82 11.23
N TYR A 210 3.75 41.72 10.59
CA TYR A 210 3.76 41.60 9.12
C TYR A 210 2.59 42.39 8.48
N ARG A 211 1.42 42.35 9.11
CA ARG A 211 0.25 43.11 8.67
C ARG A 211 0.50 44.63 8.68
N LYS A 212 1.15 45.16 9.72
CA LYS A 212 1.50 46.56 9.83
C LYS A 212 2.45 47.06 8.73
N MET A 213 3.29 46.17 8.19
CA MET A 213 4.20 46.46 7.10
C MET A 213 3.56 46.26 5.72
N GLY A 214 2.31 45.78 5.65
CA GLY A 214 1.61 45.48 4.40
C GLY A 214 2.15 44.27 3.65
N ALA A 215 2.89 43.42 4.33
CA ALA A 215 3.43 42.20 3.73
C ALA A 215 2.31 41.20 3.50
N LYS A 216 2.27 40.61 2.29
CA LYS A 216 1.43 39.44 1.96
C LYS A 216 2.16 38.19 2.30
N ILE A 217 1.49 37.32 3.03
CA ILE A 217 2.06 36.05 3.50
C ILE A 217 1.81 34.98 2.46
N PRO A 218 2.75 34.05 2.24
CA PRO A 218 2.48 32.89 1.41
C PRO A 218 1.38 32.04 2.05
N HIS A 219 0.31 31.79 1.29
CA HIS A 219 -0.78 30.92 1.74
C HIS A 219 -0.34 29.45 1.76
N GLY A 220 0.61 29.08 0.90
CA GLY A 220 1.11 27.73 0.78
C GLY A 220 2.61 27.63 0.53
N VAL A 221 3.23 26.65 1.16
CA VAL A 221 4.63 26.26 0.99
C VAL A 221 4.68 24.84 0.48
N LEU A 222 5.42 24.63 -0.61
CA LEU A 222 5.68 23.29 -1.18
C LEU A 222 7.10 22.85 -0.83
N LEU A 223 7.23 21.79 -0.03
CA LEU A 223 8.50 21.12 0.26
C LEU A 223 8.77 20.10 -0.81
N VAL A 224 9.90 20.26 -1.50
CA VAL A 224 10.30 19.40 -2.62
C VAL A 224 11.63 18.74 -2.28
N GLY A 225 11.81 17.45 -2.59
CA GLY A 225 13.09 16.79 -2.44
C GLY A 225 12.98 15.27 -2.39
N PRO A 226 14.11 14.55 -2.37
CA PRO A 226 14.14 13.09 -2.31
C PRO A 226 13.39 12.53 -1.08
N PRO A 227 12.94 11.27 -1.11
CA PRO A 227 12.37 10.63 0.06
C PRO A 227 13.42 10.55 1.19
N GLY A 228 12.97 10.62 2.44
CA GLY A 228 13.85 10.48 3.61
C GLY A 228 14.66 11.72 4.00
N THR A 229 14.53 12.86 3.30
CA THR A 229 15.27 14.10 3.61
C THR A 229 14.70 14.92 4.76
N GLY A 230 13.60 14.48 5.40
CA GLY A 230 13.07 15.13 6.60
C GLY A 230 11.95 16.16 6.36
N LYS A 231 11.33 16.20 5.17
CA LYS A 231 10.24 17.14 4.83
C LYS A 231 9.11 17.17 5.86
N THR A 232 8.61 16.02 6.26
CA THR A 232 7.54 15.90 7.28
C THR A 232 8.03 16.35 8.66
N LEU A 233 9.29 16.06 9.00
CA LEU A 233 9.92 16.50 10.25
C LEU A 233 10.05 18.02 10.30
N LEU A 234 10.49 18.62 9.20
CA LEU A 234 10.64 20.07 9.06
C LEU A 234 9.29 20.78 9.19
N ALA A 235 8.23 20.28 8.56
CA ALA A 235 6.87 20.85 8.72
C ALA A 235 6.37 20.77 10.17
N LYS A 236 6.64 19.67 10.89
CA LYS A 236 6.33 19.54 12.32
C LYS A 236 7.16 20.50 13.16
N ALA A 237 8.43 20.73 12.82
CA ALA A 237 9.30 21.65 13.53
C ALA A 237 8.82 23.10 13.43
N VAL A 238 8.33 23.54 12.25
CA VAL A 238 7.70 24.87 12.09
C VAL A 238 6.51 25.04 13.04
N ALA A 239 5.62 24.04 13.10
CA ALA A 239 4.45 24.10 13.99
C ALA A 239 4.84 24.08 15.47
N GLY A 240 5.82 23.26 15.84
CA GLY A 240 6.31 23.15 17.21
C GLY A 240 7.07 24.39 17.67
N GLU A 241 7.82 25.05 16.78
CA GLU A 241 8.51 26.30 17.05
C GLU A 241 7.53 27.49 17.18
N ALA A 242 6.51 27.54 16.29
CA ALA A 242 5.46 28.55 16.35
C ALA A 242 4.42 28.29 17.47
N GLY A 243 4.40 27.08 18.06
CA GLY A 243 3.45 26.71 19.11
C GLY A 243 1.99 26.57 18.64
N VAL A 244 1.77 26.35 17.34
CA VAL A 244 0.45 26.26 16.71
C VAL A 244 -0.01 24.83 16.47
N PRO A 245 -1.33 24.59 16.36
CA PRO A 245 -1.89 23.28 15.98
C PRO A 245 -1.39 22.82 14.60
N PHE A 246 -1.17 21.52 14.46
CA PHE A 246 -0.70 20.87 13.24
C PHE A 246 -1.68 19.78 12.79
N PHE A 247 -2.29 19.98 11.62
CA PHE A 247 -3.21 19.04 11.00
C PHE A 247 -2.48 18.30 9.88
N SER A 248 -2.23 17.02 10.04
CA SER A 248 -1.51 16.20 9.05
C SER A 248 -2.44 15.21 8.37
N ILE A 249 -2.32 15.12 7.04
CA ILE A 249 -3.02 14.16 6.21
C ILE A 249 -2.10 13.72 5.06
N SER A 250 -2.23 12.48 4.60
CA SER A 250 -1.58 12.04 3.37
C SER A 250 -2.44 12.36 2.15
N GLY A 251 -1.83 12.77 1.03
CA GLY A 251 -2.53 12.93 -0.23
C GLY A 251 -3.26 11.65 -0.67
N SER A 252 -2.72 10.49 -0.32
CA SER A 252 -3.37 9.19 -0.57
C SER A 252 -4.70 9.01 0.17
N ASP A 253 -4.88 9.65 1.34
CA ASP A 253 -6.11 9.59 2.13
C ASP A 253 -7.29 10.31 1.46
N PHE A 254 -7.02 11.14 0.48
CA PHE A 254 -8.04 11.80 -0.32
C PHE A 254 -8.50 10.97 -1.52
N VAL A 255 -7.75 9.92 -1.89
CA VAL A 255 -8.08 9.06 -3.03
C VAL A 255 -8.98 7.92 -2.56
N GLU A 256 -10.26 7.98 -2.91
CA GLU A 256 -11.27 7.00 -2.52
C GLU A 256 -11.95 6.40 -3.75
N MET A 257 -12.59 5.25 -3.58
CA MET A 257 -13.35 4.61 -4.67
C MET A 257 -14.71 5.28 -4.95
N PHE A 258 -15.20 6.10 -4.01
CA PHE A 258 -16.50 6.75 -4.13
C PHE A 258 -16.34 8.24 -4.46
N VAL A 259 -16.94 8.67 -5.55
CA VAL A 259 -16.89 10.04 -6.03
C VAL A 259 -17.43 11.02 -4.98
N GLY A 260 -16.65 12.06 -4.69
CA GLY A 260 -17.02 13.16 -3.78
C GLY A 260 -16.62 12.96 -2.31
N VAL A 261 -16.13 11.80 -1.90
CA VAL A 261 -15.68 11.56 -0.52
C VAL A 261 -14.39 12.32 -0.25
N GLY A 262 -13.41 12.28 -1.15
CA GLY A 262 -12.16 13.04 -1.05
C GLY A 262 -12.41 14.54 -0.96
N ALA A 263 -13.27 15.10 -1.81
CA ALA A 263 -13.65 16.50 -1.77
C ALA A 263 -14.34 16.90 -0.45
N SER A 264 -15.12 16.01 0.15
CA SER A 264 -15.72 16.24 1.47
C SER A 264 -14.67 16.29 2.58
N ARG A 265 -13.67 15.38 2.53
CA ARG A 265 -12.55 15.38 3.49
C ARG A 265 -11.73 16.67 3.41
N VAL A 266 -11.45 17.14 2.19
CA VAL A 266 -10.78 18.45 2.00
C VAL A 266 -11.56 19.56 2.71
N ARG A 267 -12.85 19.69 2.44
CA ARG A 267 -13.70 20.71 3.08
C ARG A 267 -13.70 20.61 4.60
N ASP A 268 -13.83 19.41 5.13
CA ASP A 268 -13.85 19.18 6.59
C ASP A 268 -12.51 19.55 7.23
N LEU A 269 -11.37 19.20 6.60
CA LEU A 269 -10.03 19.55 7.07
C LEU A 269 -9.83 21.06 7.11
N PHE A 270 -10.15 21.77 6.02
CA PHE A 270 -10.00 23.21 5.94
C PHE A 270 -10.94 23.96 6.91
N LYS A 271 -12.16 23.44 7.12
CA LYS A 271 -13.09 23.98 8.12
C LYS A 271 -12.51 23.86 9.53
N GLN A 272 -12.00 22.68 9.91
CA GLN A 272 -11.37 22.46 11.23
C GLN A 272 -10.15 23.37 11.43
N ALA A 273 -9.32 23.53 10.40
CA ALA A 273 -8.17 24.40 10.45
C ALA A 273 -8.56 25.88 10.62
N LYS A 274 -9.58 26.36 9.89
CA LYS A 274 -10.10 27.73 10.04
C LYS A 274 -10.64 27.97 11.46
N GLU A 275 -11.27 26.98 12.09
CA GLU A 275 -11.77 27.05 13.47
C GLU A 275 -10.63 27.07 14.51
N ALA A 276 -9.47 26.45 14.18
CA ALA A 276 -8.31 26.35 15.06
C ALA A 276 -7.18 27.35 14.76
N ALA A 277 -7.41 28.34 13.89
CA ALA A 277 -6.41 29.33 13.52
C ALA A 277 -5.88 30.15 14.73
N PRO A 278 -4.56 30.44 14.82
CA PRO A 278 -3.52 30.11 13.84
C PRO A 278 -3.09 28.64 13.86
N CYS A 279 -2.90 28.04 12.67
CA CYS A 279 -2.53 26.63 12.55
C CYS A 279 -1.81 26.31 11.24
N ILE A 280 -1.22 25.13 11.15
CA ILE A 280 -0.63 24.56 9.93
C ILE A 280 -1.45 23.35 9.46
N ILE A 281 -1.80 23.35 8.18
CA ILE A 281 -2.27 22.14 7.47
C ILE A 281 -1.07 21.57 6.75
N PHE A 282 -0.78 20.29 6.97
CA PHE A 282 0.28 19.56 6.27
C PHE A 282 -0.31 18.45 5.41
N ILE A 283 0.01 18.47 4.12
CA ILE A 283 -0.38 17.43 3.17
C ILE A 283 0.90 16.72 2.70
N ASP A 284 1.11 15.49 3.17
CA ASP A 284 2.21 14.67 2.69
C ASP A 284 1.82 13.99 1.37
N GLU A 285 2.78 13.69 0.51
CA GLU A 285 2.55 13.02 -0.78
C GLU A 285 1.46 13.71 -1.62
N ILE A 286 1.53 15.03 -1.75
CA ILE A 286 0.52 15.81 -2.48
C ILE A 286 0.37 15.36 -3.95
N ASP A 287 1.39 14.74 -4.52
CA ASP A 287 1.40 14.17 -5.86
C ASP A 287 0.37 13.04 -6.05
N ALA A 288 -0.08 12.39 -4.98
CA ALA A 288 -1.18 11.42 -5.05
C ALA A 288 -2.50 12.04 -5.56
N VAL A 289 -2.76 13.32 -5.24
CA VAL A 289 -3.96 14.06 -5.63
C VAL A 289 -3.66 15.12 -6.68
N GLY A 290 -2.49 15.75 -6.58
CA GLY A 290 -2.09 16.94 -7.36
C GLY A 290 -1.52 16.64 -8.75
N ARG A 291 -1.62 15.43 -9.26
CA ARG A 291 -1.06 15.02 -10.55
C ARG A 291 -1.77 15.71 -11.72
N GLN A 292 -1.02 16.04 -12.78
CA GLN A 292 -1.54 16.60 -14.03
C GLN A 292 -2.64 15.75 -14.65
N ARG A 293 -3.57 16.42 -15.34
CA ARG A 293 -4.71 15.80 -16.03
C ARG A 293 -4.22 14.97 -17.21
N GLY A 294 -4.39 13.66 -17.14
CA GLY A 294 -4.09 12.76 -18.23
C GLY A 294 -5.35 12.43 -19.05
N ALA A 295 -5.22 12.26 -20.36
CA ALA A 295 -6.31 11.81 -21.24
C ALA A 295 -6.62 10.31 -21.04
N GLY A 296 -6.88 9.86 -19.80
CA GLY A 296 -7.15 8.48 -19.44
C GLY A 296 -8.65 8.17 -19.40
N LEU A 297 -9.07 7.13 -20.14
CA LEU A 297 -10.43 6.56 -20.12
C LEU A 297 -10.60 5.63 -18.89
N GLY A 298 -10.97 6.16 -17.71
CA GLY A 298 -11.25 5.33 -16.53
C GLY A 298 -11.83 6.11 -15.35
N GLY A 299 -12.90 5.61 -14.73
CA GLY A 299 -13.69 6.29 -13.69
C GLY A 299 -12.98 6.60 -12.35
N GLY A 300 -11.69 6.26 -12.19
CA GLY A 300 -10.89 6.67 -11.03
C GLY A 300 -10.22 8.05 -11.18
N HIS A 301 -10.30 8.65 -12.36
CA HIS A 301 -9.73 9.98 -12.63
C HIS A 301 -10.67 11.11 -12.17
N ASP A 302 -11.97 10.92 -12.30
CA ASP A 302 -12.99 11.94 -11.98
C ASP A 302 -12.99 12.30 -10.48
N GLU A 303 -12.72 11.34 -9.62
CA GLU A 303 -12.67 11.56 -8.17
C GLU A 303 -11.45 12.39 -7.77
N ARG A 304 -10.26 12.06 -8.32
CA ARG A 304 -9.04 12.85 -8.06
C ARG A 304 -9.15 14.27 -8.55
N GLU A 305 -9.69 14.47 -9.76
CA GLU A 305 -9.92 15.81 -10.31
C GLU A 305 -10.90 16.62 -9.44
N GLN A 306 -11.98 15.99 -8.97
CA GLN A 306 -12.94 16.64 -8.10
C GLN A 306 -12.29 17.05 -6.76
N THR A 307 -11.44 16.19 -6.21
CA THR A 307 -10.72 16.44 -4.97
C THR A 307 -9.68 17.54 -5.15
N LEU A 308 -8.89 17.50 -6.25
CA LEU A 308 -7.96 18.57 -6.59
C LEU A 308 -8.67 19.89 -6.78
N ASN A 309 -9.76 19.94 -7.53
CA ASN A 309 -10.55 21.15 -7.73
C ASN A 309 -11.09 21.71 -6.41
N GLN A 310 -11.53 20.83 -5.48
CA GLN A 310 -11.96 21.26 -4.16
C GLN A 310 -10.80 21.85 -3.35
N LEU A 311 -9.60 21.21 -3.41
CA LEU A 311 -8.40 21.73 -2.76
C LEU A 311 -8.05 23.13 -3.27
N LEU A 312 -8.09 23.34 -4.60
CA LEU A 312 -7.83 24.63 -5.22
C LEU A 312 -8.87 25.69 -4.77
N VAL A 313 -10.15 25.31 -4.68
CA VAL A 313 -11.21 26.21 -4.19
C VAL A 313 -10.99 26.59 -2.74
N GLU A 314 -10.61 25.66 -1.87
CA GLU A 314 -10.35 25.96 -0.46
C GLU A 314 -9.10 26.83 -0.28
N MET A 315 -8.05 26.63 -1.11
CA MET A 315 -6.86 27.48 -1.12
C MET A 315 -7.18 28.91 -1.59
N ASP A 316 -7.95 29.06 -2.68
CA ASP A 316 -8.39 30.36 -3.19
C ASP A 316 -9.38 31.05 -2.24
N GLY A 317 -10.02 30.29 -1.34
CA GLY A 317 -10.95 30.76 -0.32
C GLY A 317 -10.30 31.16 1.01
N PHE A 318 -8.98 31.26 1.08
CA PHE A 318 -8.31 31.89 2.22
C PHE A 318 -8.45 33.42 2.13
N GLU A 319 -9.04 34.01 3.15
CA GLU A 319 -9.01 35.46 3.30
C GLU A 319 -7.59 35.90 3.69
N ASP A 320 -7.16 37.07 3.25
CA ASP A 320 -5.84 37.66 3.57
C ASP A 320 -5.55 37.74 5.10
N ASN A 321 -6.54 37.48 5.93
CA ASN A 321 -6.49 37.52 7.39
C ASN A 321 -6.52 36.14 8.06
N SER A 322 -6.70 35.05 7.31
CA SER A 322 -6.67 33.71 7.90
C SER A 322 -5.24 33.32 8.25
N ALA A 323 -4.94 33.18 9.55
CA ALA A 323 -3.63 32.70 10.02
C ALA A 323 -3.50 31.19 9.87
N VAL A 324 -3.90 30.65 8.70
CA VAL A 324 -3.76 29.24 8.34
C VAL A 324 -2.74 29.14 7.22
N ILE A 325 -1.71 28.35 7.41
CA ILE A 325 -0.68 28.09 6.39
C ILE A 325 -0.78 26.64 5.94
N LEU A 326 -0.81 26.44 4.63
CA LEU A 326 -0.78 25.13 4.01
C LEU A 326 0.67 24.77 3.66
N ILE A 327 1.18 23.68 4.21
CA ILE A 327 2.47 23.09 3.81
C ILE A 327 2.19 21.78 3.12
N ALA A 328 2.73 21.57 1.92
CA ALA A 328 2.64 20.29 1.25
C ALA A 328 4.04 19.74 0.98
N ALA A 329 4.18 18.42 0.93
CA ALA A 329 5.42 17.75 0.58
C ALA A 329 5.23 16.82 -0.62
N THR A 330 6.25 16.78 -1.50
CA THR A 330 6.30 15.87 -2.64
C THR A 330 7.73 15.44 -2.94
N ASN A 331 7.87 14.22 -3.44
CA ASN A 331 9.12 13.72 -4.00
C ASN A 331 9.16 13.94 -5.53
N ARG A 332 8.03 14.32 -6.15
CA ARG A 332 7.89 14.43 -7.61
C ARG A 332 7.19 15.73 -8.00
N PRO A 333 7.93 16.86 -7.98
CA PRO A 333 7.36 18.14 -8.38
C PRO A 333 7.00 18.21 -9.88
N ASP A 334 7.63 17.35 -10.69
CA ASP A 334 7.47 17.24 -12.15
C ASP A 334 6.06 16.85 -12.58
N ILE A 335 5.36 16.04 -11.78
CA ILE A 335 4.02 15.54 -12.11
C ILE A 335 2.87 16.39 -11.57
N LEU A 336 3.18 17.44 -10.79
CA LEU A 336 2.14 18.28 -10.19
C LEU A 336 1.43 19.14 -11.23
N ASP A 337 0.11 19.32 -11.06
CA ASP A 337 -0.68 20.24 -11.88
C ASP A 337 -0.17 21.67 -11.70
N PRO A 338 0.19 22.38 -12.79
CA PRO A 338 0.65 23.77 -12.73
C PRO A 338 -0.32 24.71 -12.02
N ALA A 339 -1.60 24.35 -11.93
CA ALA A 339 -2.60 25.13 -11.20
C ALA A 339 -2.28 25.24 -9.70
N LEU A 340 -1.66 24.23 -9.09
CA LEU A 340 -1.21 24.25 -7.69
C LEU A 340 -0.09 25.26 -7.45
N LEU A 341 0.71 25.52 -8.47
CA LEU A 341 1.93 26.32 -8.40
C LEU A 341 1.70 27.80 -8.77
N ARG A 342 0.43 28.21 -8.97
CA ARG A 342 0.08 29.60 -9.25
C ARG A 342 0.14 30.46 -7.98
N PRO A 343 0.49 31.76 -8.11
CA PRO A 343 0.44 32.69 -6.99
C PRO A 343 -0.92 32.68 -6.27
N GLY A 344 -0.88 32.74 -4.95
CA GLY A 344 -2.07 32.61 -4.09
C GLY A 344 -2.36 31.17 -3.63
N ARG A 345 -1.52 30.18 -4.05
CA ARG A 345 -1.63 28.77 -3.69
C ARG A 345 -0.32 28.29 -3.06
N PHE A 346 0.48 27.45 -3.77
CA PHE A 346 1.84 27.16 -3.31
C PHE A 346 2.80 28.24 -3.85
N ASP A 347 2.82 29.36 -3.19
CA ASP A 347 3.59 30.53 -3.58
C ASP A 347 5.09 30.34 -3.39
N ARG A 348 5.47 29.56 -2.38
CA ARG A 348 6.87 29.33 -2.02
C ARG A 348 7.21 27.85 -2.22
N ARG A 349 8.36 27.62 -2.85
CA ARG A 349 8.94 26.28 -2.99
C ARG A 349 10.22 26.25 -2.20
N VAL A 350 10.32 25.27 -1.29
CA VAL A 350 11.52 25.04 -0.48
C VAL A 350 12.05 23.68 -0.85
N THR A 351 13.28 23.67 -1.37
CA THR A 351 13.96 22.42 -1.71
C THR A 351 14.61 21.86 -0.45
N VAL A 352 14.37 20.58 -0.18
CA VAL A 352 14.94 19.81 0.93
C VAL A 352 15.81 18.72 0.33
N ASP A 353 17.05 19.07 0.01
CA ASP A 353 17.99 18.18 -0.64
C ASP A 353 18.62 17.16 0.31
N ARG A 354 19.47 16.29 -0.24
CA ARG A 354 20.29 15.41 0.57
C ARG A 354 21.32 16.23 1.33
N PRO A 355 21.65 15.84 2.58
CA PRO A 355 22.62 16.57 3.39
C PRO A 355 24.04 16.41 2.83
N ASP A 356 24.82 17.46 2.91
CA ASP A 356 26.27 17.46 2.70
C ASP A 356 27.01 16.73 3.85
N VAL A 357 28.34 16.63 3.79
CA VAL A 357 29.14 15.95 4.84
C VAL A 357 28.88 16.54 6.23
N ALA A 358 28.85 17.87 6.35
CA ALA A 358 28.61 18.54 7.63
C ALA A 358 27.19 18.31 8.14
N GLY A 359 26.22 18.30 7.24
CA GLY A 359 24.81 17.96 7.54
C GLY A 359 24.66 16.52 7.99
N ARG A 360 25.36 15.57 7.32
CA ARG A 360 25.33 14.14 7.72
C ARG A 360 25.91 13.94 9.10
N GLU A 361 27.03 14.61 9.42
CA GLU A 361 27.61 14.57 10.77
C GLU A 361 26.64 15.07 11.85
N LYS A 362 26.00 16.23 11.60
CA LYS A 362 24.98 16.78 12.52
C LYS A 362 23.81 15.80 12.71
N ILE A 363 23.28 15.19 11.62
CA ILE A 363 22.21 14.21 11.67
C ILE A 363 22.62 12.96 12.46
N LEU A 364 23.83 12.45 12.20
CA LEU A 364 24.39 11.33 12.96
C LEU A 364 24.47 11.66 14.45
N GLY A 365 24.91 12.88 14.82
CA GLY A 365 24.95 13.36 16.19
C GLY A 365 23.57 13.33 16.86
N VAL A 366 22.53 13.78 16.18
CA VAL A 366 21.15 13.73 16.69
C VAL A 366 20.71 12.28 16.96
N HIS A 367 20.96 11.37 16.02
CA HIS A 367 20.56 9.97 16.16
C HIS A 367 21.46 9.14 17.07
N ALA A 368 22.67 9.62 17.35
CA ALA A 368 23.63 9.04 18.30
C ALA A 368 23.35 9.41 19.77
N ALA A 369 22.69 10.55 20.02
CA ALA A 369 22.52 11.13 21.36
C ALA A 369 21.92 10.16 22.39
N ASN A 370 21.08 9.23 21.98
CA ASN A 370 20.43 8.24 22.85
C ASN A 370 21.07 6.84 22.80
N LYS A 371 22.28 6.71 22.23
CA LYS A 371 22.95 5.43 22.05
C LYS A 371 24.31 5.42 22.78
N PRO A 372 24.68 4.32 23.45
CA PRO A 372 25.98 4.19 24.11
C PRO A 372 27.05 3.91 23.04
N LEU A 373 27.72 4.95 22.52
CA LEU A 373 28.83 4.79 21.60
C LEU A 373 30.11 4.49 22.32
N ALA A 374 30.98 3.68 21.71
CA ALA A 374 32.36 3.47 22.14
C ALA A 374 33.24 4.63 21.61
N SER A 375 34.44 4.77 22.19
CA SER A 375 35.37 5.87 21.86
C SER A 375 36.03 5.74 20.49
N ASP A 376 35.87 4.60 19.82
CA ASP A 376 36.40 4.29 18.48
C ASP A 376 35.44 4.68 17.37
N VAL A 377 34.21 5.13 17.72
CA VAL A 377 33.21 5.60 16.74
C VAL A 377 33.42 7.07 16.46
N ASP A 378 33.84 7.37 15.23
CA ASP A 378 34.03 8.72 14.69
C ASP A 378 32.89 9.09 13.75
N LEU A 379 32.02 10.03 14.18
CA LEU A 379 30.87 10.47 13.40
C LEU A 379 31.27 11.26 12.16
N GLU A 380 32.35 12.04 12.19
CA GLU A 380 32.87 12.77 11.06
C GLU A 380 33.31 11.80 9.96
N ARG A 381 34.06 10.76 10.35
CA ARG A 381 34.45 9.71 9.40
C ARG A 381 33.25 8.99 8.80
N ILE A 382 32.23 8.65 9.62
CA ILE A 382 31.01 8.00 9.14
C ILE A 382 30.29 8.92 8.14
N ALA A 383 30.20 10.22 8.41
CA ALA A 383 29.61 11.19 7.52
C ALA A 383 30.33 11.25 6.15
N LYS A 384 31.64 11.15 6.14
CA LYS A 384 32.47 11.12 4.90
C LYS A 384 32.19 9.86 4.09
N ILE A 385 32.10 8.69 4.72
CA ILE A 385 31.91 7.39 4.03
C ILE A 385 30.45 7.07 3.70
N THR A 386 29.51 7.98 3.95
CA THR A 386 28.07 7.82 3.62
C THR A 386 27.58 8.87 2.62
N PRO A 387 28.24 9.06 1.46
CA PRO A 387 27.80 10.03 0.48
C PRO A 387 26.41 9.65 -0.06
N GLY A 388 25.57 10.65 -0.26
CA GLY A 388 24.22 10.46 -0.79
C GLY A 388 23.19 9.87 0.18
N PHE A 389 23.57 9.55 1.44
CA PHE A 389 22.61 9.12 2.45
C PHE A 389 21.68 10.26 2.84
N THR A 390 20.41 9.92 2.98
CA THR A 390 19.38 10.82 3.52
C THR A 390 19.35 10.77 5.04
N GLY A 391 18.63 11.69 5.68
CA GLY A 391 18.42 11.65 7.12
C GLY A 391 17.79 10.34 7.60
N ALA A 392 16.91 9.75 6.82
CA ALA A 392 16.30 8.45 7.14
C ALA A 392 17.30 7.29 7.04
N ASP A 393 18.22 7.32 6.06
CA ASP A 393 19.26 6.31 5.92
C ASP A 393 20.24 6.36 7.08
N LEU A 394 20.66 7.56 7.50
CA LEU A 394 21.52 7.77 8.65
C LEU A 394 20.87 7.36 9.98
N ALA A 395 19.59 7.66 10.14
CA ALA A 395 18.80 7.19 11.30
C ALA A 395 18.75 5.66 11.36
N ASN A 396 18.50 5.02 10.18
CA ASN A 396 18.49 3.57 10.05
C ASN A 396 19.87 2.96 10.32
N LEU A 397 20.95 3.56 9.80
CA LEU A 397 22.32 3.16 10.07
C LEU A 397 22.61 3.11 11.57
N MET A 398 22.32 4.18 12.29
CA MET A 398 22.54 4.24 13.74
C MET A 398 21.66 3.26 14.51
N ASN A 399 20.46 2.98 14.03
CA ASN A 399 19.57 1.98 14.62
C ASN A 399 20.08 0.55 14.38
N GLU A 400 20.47 0.21 13.14
CA GLU A 400 21.05 -1.10 12.82
C GLU A 400 22.34 -1.37 13.59
N SER A 401 23.20 -0.34 13.74
CA SER A 401 24.43 -0.43 14.55
C SER A 401 24.12 -0.83 16.00
N ALA A 402 23.09 -0.21 16.59
CA ALA A 402 22.67 -0.54 17.95
C ALA A 402 22.07 -1.95 18.05
N LEU A 403 21.31 -2.38 17.04
CA LEU A 403 20.76 -3.74 16.98
C LEU A 403 21.87 -4.80 16.83
N LEU A 404 22.92 -4.51 16.06
CA LEU A 404 24.09 -5.38 15.92
C LEU A 404 24.86 -5.50 17.22
N ALA A 405 25.12 -4.38 17.91
CA ALA A 405 25.79 -4.37 19.21
C ALA A 405 25.00 -5.21 20.24
N ALA A 406 23.67 -5.02 20.31
CA ALA A 406 22.80 -5.79 21.19
C ALA A 406 22.81 -7.29 20.86
N ARG A 407 22.77 -7.68 19.57
CA ARG A 407 22.88 -9.07 19.12
C ARG A 407 24.19 -9.71 19.53
N ARG A 408 25.29 -8.96 19.47
CA ARG A 408 26.65 -9.38 19.90
C ARG A 408 26.85 -9.28 21.40
N ARG A 409 25.83 -8.91 22.17
CA ARG A 409 25.86 -8.72 23.63
C ARG A 409 26.94 -7.71 24.08
N LYS A 410 27.24 -6.70 23.25
CA LYS A 410 28.13 -5.60 23.57
C LYS A 410 27.37 -4.54 24.39
N GLU A 411 28.03 -3.87 25.31
CA GLU A 411 27.44 -2.77 26.09
C GLU A 411 27.44 -1.43 25.34
N LYS A 412 28.31 -1.30 24.35
CA LYS A 412 28.47 -0.09 23.53
C LYS A 412 28.51 -0.45 22.03
N VAL A 413 28.07 0.49 21.22
CA VAL A 413 28.18 0.40 19.78
C VAL A 413 29.62 0.79 19.41
N GLY A 414 30.37 -0.12 18.85
CA GLY A 414 31.73 0.11 18.35
C GLY A 414 31.77 0.39 16.86
N ARG A 415 32.98 0.69 16.38
CA ARG A 415 33.25 0.95 14.96
C ARG A 415 32.79 -0.21 14.06
N ASP A 416 33.10 -1.45 14.41
CA ASP A 416 32.74 -2.65 13.62
C ASP A 416 31.22 -2.78 13.40
N GLU A 417 30.42 -2.44 14.45
CA GLU A 417 28.97 -2.49 14.35
C GLU A 417 28.44 -1.42 13.42
N VAL A 418 29.05 -0.24 13.38
CA VAL A 418 28.65 0.86 12.49
C VAL A 418 29.03 0.53 11.05
N GLU A 419 30.23 0.02 10.80
CA GLU A 419 30.69 -0.35 9.45
C GLU A 419 29.84 -1.50 8.88
N GLU A 420 29.55 -2.56 9.67
CA GLU A 420 28.65 -3.63 9.24
C GLU A 420 27.21 -3.13 9.00
N ALA A 421 26.71 -2.23 9.84
CA ALA A 421 25.38 -1.64 9.65
C ALA A 421 25.33 -0.81 8.37
N MET A 422 26.38 -0.06 8.04
CA MET A 422 26.49 0.71 6.80
C MET A 422 26.42 -0.22 5.58
N GLU A 423 27.21 -1.28 5.57
CA GLU A 423 27.18 -2.28 4.50
C GLU A 423 25.80 -2.92 4.35
N ARG A 424 25.13 -3.19 5.48
CA ARG A 424 23.77 -3.74 5.48
C ARG A 424 22.74 -2.78 4.91
N VAL A 425 22.86 -1.48 5.18
CA VAL A 425 21.98 -0.45 4.63
C VAL A 425 22.24 -0.28 3.12
N MET A 426 23.50 -0.30 2.68
CA MET A 426 23.89 -0.11 1.27
C MET A 426 23.63 -1.34 0.41
N ALA A 427 24.11 -2.50 0.82
CA ALA A 427 24.15 -3.72 0.02
C ALA A 427 23.16 -4.83 0.49
N GLY A 428 22.53 -4.62 1.66
CA GLY A 428 21.65 -5.61 2.28
C GLY A 428 22.39 -6.60 3.20
N PRO A 429 21.66 -7.54 3.82
CA PRO A 429 22.23 -8.49 4.76
C PRO A 429 23.16 -9.48 4.06
N GLU A 430 24.21 -9.91 4.80
CA GLU A 430 25.10 -10.96 4.38
C GLU A 430 24.36 -12.30 4.20
N ARG A 431 24.64 -13.02 3.12
CA ARG A 431 24.03 -14.32 2.78
C ARG A 431 24.95 -15.49 3.19
N LYS A 432 25.03 -15.81 4.47
CA LYS A 432 25.85 -16.91 5.00
C LYS A 432 25.48 -18.31 4.48
N SER A 433 24.24 -18.49 4.00
CA SER A 433 23.75 -19.78 3.49
C SER A 433 24.10 -20.08 2.04
N ARG A 434 24.70 -19.11 1.32
CA ARG A 434 25.02 -19.31 -0.10
C ARG A 434 26.39 -19.98 -0.24
N VAL A 435 26.40 -21.26 -0.51
CA VAL A 435 27.62 -22.01 -0.81
C VAL A 435 27.98 -21.79 -2.28
N MET A 436 29.09 -21.08 -2.52
CA MET A 436 29.65 -20.89 -3.85
C MET A 436 30.71 -21.95 -4.14
N SER A 437 30.79 -22.41 -5.39
CA SER A 437 31.86 -23.29 -5.82
C SER A 437 33.22 -22.57 -5.80
N GLN A 438 34.34 -23.31 -5.69
CA GLN A 438 35.66 -22.72 -5.73
C GLN A 438 35.90 -21.90 -7.02
N LYS A 439 35.41 -22.42 -8.17
CA LYS A 439 35.51 -21.71 -9.44
C LYS A 439 34.74 -20.39 -9.44
N GLU A 440 33.52 -20.36 -8.86
CA GLU A 440 32.75 -19.11 -8.75
C GLU A 440 33.46 -18.10 -7.84
N ARG A 441 34.03 -18.55 -6.72
CA ARG A 441 34.81 -17.66 -5.82
C ARG A 441 36.02 -17.06 -6.53
N GLU A 442 36.73 -17.85 -7.34
CA GLU A 442 37.87 -17.37 -8.14
C GLU A 442 37.42 -16.30 -9.15
N VAL A 443 36.35 -16.55 -9.88
CA VAL A 443 35.80 -15.57 -10.84
C VAL A 443 35.42 -14.27 -10.13
N ILE A 444 34.73 -14.34 -8.99
CA ILE A 444 34.34 -13.16 -8.22
C ILE A 444 35.56 -12.42 -7.69
N ALA A 445 36.59 -13.14 -7.19
CA ALA A 445 37.81 -12.52 -6.70
C ALA A 445 38.53 -11.73 -7.80
N PHE A 446 38.64 -12.27 -9.01
CA PHE A 446 39.18 -11.52 -10.16
C PHE A 446 38.29 -10.37 -10.58
N HIS A 447 36.97 -10.55 -10.57
CA HIS A 447 36.00 -9.52 -10.93
C HIS A 447 36.12 -8.30 -9.99
N GLU A 448 36.06 -8.50 -8.68
CA GLU A 448 36.17 -7.40 -7.70
C GLU A 448 37.58 -6.78 -7.69
N SER A 449 38.62 -7.61 -7.84
CA SER A 449 39.98 -7.07 -8.03
C SER A 449 40.10 -6.22 -9.27
N GLY A 450 39.38 -6.56 -10.34
CA GLY A 450 39.35 -5.78 -11.59
C GLY A 450 38.78 -4.39 -11.39
N HIS A 451 37.61 -4.29 -10.72
CA HIS A 451 37.04 -2.98 -10.36
C HIS A 451 38.01 -2.15 -9.50
N ALA A 452 38.57 -2.79 -8.47
CA ALA A 452 39.44 -2.10 -7.54
C ALA A 452 40.72 -1.60 -8.19
N LEU A 453 41.40 -2.43 -9.00
CA LEU A 453 42.67 -2.04 -9.62
C LEU A 453 42.49 -0.97 -10.71
N VAL A 454 41.42 -1.07 -11.51
CA VAL A 454 41.11 -0.03 -12.51
C VAL A 454 40.79 1.28 -11.82
N GLY A 455 39.93 1.23 -10.75
CA GLY A 455 39.59 2.43 -9.98
C GLY A 455 40.79 3.09 -9.30
N HIS A 456 41.74 2.29 -8.79
CA HIS A 456 42.95 2.85 -8.16
C HIS A 456 43.91 3.54 -9.14
N VAL A 457 43.95 3.06 -10.39
CA VAL A 457 44.91 3.56 -11.39
C VAL A 457 44.42 4.81 -12.12
N LEU A 458 43.11 4.94 -12.26
CA LEU A 458 42.51 6.08 -12.96
C LEU A 458 42.41 7.30 -12.02
N GLU A 459 42.87 8.45 -12.52
CA GLU A 459 43.06 9.65 -11.68
C GLU A 459 41.76 10.26 -11.15
N ASN A 460 40.65 10.08 -11.89
CA ASN A 460 39.36 10.67 -11.52
C ASN A 460 38.40 9.66 -10.87
N SER A 461 38.95 8.61 -10.28
CA SER A 461 38.16 7.59 -9.55
C SER A 461 38.26 7.79 -8.06
N ASP A 462 37.16 7.54 -7.36
CA ASP A 462 37.14 7.59 -5.92
C ASP A 462 38.02 6.50 -5.28
N PRO A 463 38.66 6.78 -4.11
CA PRO A 463 39.49 5.80 -3.42
C PRO A 463 38.72 4.52 -3.05
N ILE A 464 39.43 3.39 -3.15
CA ILE A 464 38.89 2.09 -2.78
C ILE A 464 39.02 1.92 -1.25
N HIS A 465 37.89 1.74 -0.59
CA HIS A 465 37.84 1.56 0.86
C HIS A 465 37.84 0.09 1.27
N LYS A 466 37.12 -0.76 0.51
CA LYS A 466 36.92 -2.17 0.85
C LYS A 466 36.68 -3.00 -0.40
N ILE A 467 37.19 -4.22 -0.39
CA ILE A 467 36.94 -5.25 -1.41
C ILE A 467 36.48 -6.50 -0.72
N SER A 468 35.35 -7.10 -1.16
CA SER A 468 34.83 -8.31 -0.55
C SER A 468 34.20 -9.25 -1.58
N ILE A 469 34.45 -10.55 -1.38
CA ILE A 469 33.81 -11.63 -2.16
C ILE A 469 32.67 -12.31 -1.38
N ILE A 470 32.24 -11.71 -0.26
CA ILE A 470 31.09 -12.19 0.52
C ILE A 470 29.81 -11.69 -0.13
N ALA A 471 28.90 -12.63 -0.43
CA ALA A 471 27.63 -12.28 -1.05
C ALA A 471 26.73 -11.46 -0.09
N ARG A 472 26.26 -10.31 -0.57
CA ARG A 472 25.28 -9.44 0.13
C ARG A 472 24.09 -9.10 -0.77
N GLY A 473 22.88 -9.23 -0.24
CA GLY A 473 21.68 -8.92 -1.01
C GLY A 473 21.61 -9.72 -2.33
N GLN A 474 21.74 -9.04 -3.48
CA GLN A 474 21.80 -9.65 -4.81
C GLN A 474 23.23 -9.76 -5.35
N ALA A 475 24.19 -9.01 -4.77
CA ALA A 475 25.59 -9.03 -5.19
C ALA A 475 26.32 -10.28 -4.69
N LEU A 476 27.24 -10.78 -5.51
CA LEU A 476 28.09 -11.94 -5.17
C LEU A 476 29.39 -11.51 -4.49
N GLY A 477 29.85 -10.31 -4.77
CA GLY A 477 30.93 -9.58 -4.15
C GLY A 477 30.64 -8.08 -4.25
N TYR A 478 31.52 -7.25 -3.74
CA TYR A 478 31.43 -5.80 -3.94
C TYR A 478 32.77 -5.11 -3.69
N THR A 479 33.02 -4.09 -4.47
CA THR A 479 34.13 -3.15 -4.29
C THR A 479 33.54 -1.80 -3.85
N MET A 480 33.91 -1.34 -2.67
CA MET A 480 33.41 -0.09 -2.11
C MET A 480 34.38 1.04 -2.41
N GLN A 481 33.91 1.98 -3.23
CA GLN A 481 34.55 3.27 -3.44
C GLN A 481 33.90 4.32 -2.56
N VAL A 482 34.70 5.19 -1.98
CA VAL A 482 34.21 6.25 -1.10
C VAL A 482 34.82 7.56 -1.56
N PRO A 483 34.02 8.52 -2.04
CA PRO A 483 34.51 9.84 -2.40
C PRO A 483 35.06 10.56 -1.16
N GLU A 484 36.17 11.28 -1.32
CA GLU A 484 36.75 12.10 -0.25
C GLU A 484 35.90 13.35 0.02
N GLU A 485 35.24 13.87 -1.00
CA GLU A 485 34.37 15.05 -0.95
C GLU A 485 33.07 14.80 -1.68
N ASP A 486 32.03 15.58 -1.39
CA ASP A 486 30.77 15.51 -2.12
C ASP A 486 30.90 16.18 -3.50
N HIS A 487 30.76 15.41 -4.59
CA HIS A 487 30.82 15.92 -5.96
C HIS A 487 29.44 16.37 -6.45
N PHE A 488 29.31 17.64 -6.78
CA PHE A 488 28.09 18.22 -7.37
C PHE A 488 28.11 18.28 -8.90
N LEU A 489 29.28 18.18 -9.51
CA LEU A 489 29.49 18.18 -10.95
C LEU A 489 30.40 17.00 -11.33
N SER A 490 30.06 16.33 -12.40
CA SER A 490 30.94 15.31 -12.98
C SER A 490 31.49 15.78 -14.33
N SER A 491 32.78 15.72 -14.48
CA SER A 491 33.45 16.02 -15.74
C SER A 491 33.28 14.86 -16.74
N ARG A 492 33.58 15.13 -18.03
CA ARG A 492 33.59 14.09 -19.05
C ARG A 492 34.58 12.97 -18.71
N ASP A 493 35.78 13.36 -18.27
CA ASP A 493 36.83 12.39 -17.96
C ASP A 493 36.50 11.54 -16.74
N GLU A 494 35.89 12.10 -15.68
CA GLU A 494 35.37 11.33 -14.56
C GLU A 494 34.31 10.30 -15.00
N MET A 495 33.39 10.69 -15.90
CA MET A 495 32.37 9.75 -16.38
C MET A 495 32.97 8.64 -17.25
N LEU A 496 34.00 8.93 -18.05
CA LEU A 496 34.73 7.92 -18.83
C LEU A 496 35.52 6.96 -17.91
N ASP A 497 36.18 7.49 -16.89
CA ASP A 497 36.87 6.66 -15.89
C ASP A 497 35.90 5.80 -15.11
N GLN A 498 34.74 6.32 -14.72
CA GLN A 498 33.67 5.55 -14.08
C GLN A 498 33.16 4.40 -14.96
N ILE A 499 33.02 4.62 -16.28
CA ILE A 499 32.67 3.56 -17.23
C ILE A 499 33.77 2.50 -17.26
N ALA A 500 35.06 2.92 -17.32
CA ALA A 500 36.17 1.97 -17.32
C ALA A 500 36.24 1.14 -16.04
N VAL A 501 35.98 1.74 -14.86
CA VAL A 501 35.88 1.03 -13.58
C VAL A 501 34.79 0.00 -13.61
N LEU A 502 33.55 0.36 -14.05
CA LEU A 502 32.43 -0.55 -14.17
C LEU A 502 32.72 -1.72 -15.13
N LEU A 503 33.50 -1.51 -16.15
CA LEU A 503 33.93 -2.55 -17.11
C LEU A 503 35.10 -3.38 -16.59
N GLY A 504 35.81 -2.92 -15.54
CA GLY A 504 36.96 -3.56 -14.94
C GLY A 504 36.74 -5.02 -14.53
N GLY A 505 35.63 -5.29 -13.85
CA GLY A 505 35.30 -6.65 -13.41
C GLY A 505 35.15 -7.62 -14.57
N ARG A 506 34.36 -7.27 -15.58
CA ARG A 506 34.18 -8.09 -16.79
C ARG A 506 35.47 -8.28 -17.58
N THR A 507 36.25 -7.22 -17.69
CA THR A 507 37.55 -7.28 -18.39
C THR A 507 38.53 -8.21 -17.64
N ALA A 508 38.49 -8.20 -16.31
CA ALA A 508 39.28 -9.14 -15.50
C ALA A 508 38.86 -10.60 -15.71
N GLU A 509 37.56 -10.89 -15.77
CA GLU A 509 37.08 -12.23 -16.11
C GLU A 509 37.61 -12.70 -17.46
N GLU A 510 37.56 -11.86 -18.48
CA GLU A 510 38.05 -12.16 -19.83
C GLU A 510 39.56 -12.46 -19.87
N LEU A 511 40.38 -11.66 -19.17
CA LEU A 511 41.82 -11.78 -19.20
C LEU A 511 42.37 -12.90 -18.32
N PHE A 512 41.76 -13.17 -17.17
CA PHE A 512 42.33 -14.06 -16.17
C PHE A 512 41.53 -15.36 -15.95
N CYS A 513 40.22 -15.38 -16.25
CA CYS A 513 39.40 -16.57 -16.14
C CYS A 513 39.16 -17.29 -17.46
N GLY A 514 39.46 -16.64 -18.58
CA GLY A 514 39.31 -17.19 -19.94
C GLY A 514 37.88 -17.33 -20.42
N ASP A 515 36.89 -16.91 -19.63
CA ASP A 515 35.47 -16.92 -19.94
C ASP A 515 34.78 -15.74 -19.24
N ILE A 516 33.61 -15.40 -19.68
CA ILE A 516 32.82 -14.27 -19.18
C ILE A 516 31.54 -14.77 -18.54
N THR A 517 31.11 -14.13 -17.46
CA THR A 517 29.92 -14.55 -16.72
C THR A 517 28.79 -13.54 -16.77
N THR A 518 27.62 -13.93 -16.25
CA THR A 518 26.47 -13.04 -16.09
C THR A 518 26.60 -12.11 -14.88
N GLY A 519 27.69 -12.22 -14.10
CA GLY A 519 27.94 -11.40 -12.91
C GLY A 519 28.00 -9.90 -13.21
N ALA A 520 28.60 -9.55 -14.34
CA ALA A 520 28.79 -8.17 -14.79
C ALA A 520 27.51 -7.50 -15.34
N SER A 521 26.31 -8.12 -15.26
CA SER A 521 25.10 -7.57 -15.91
C SER A 521 24.70 -6.20 -15.38
N ASN A 522 24.81 -5.97 -14.08
CA ASN A 522 24.49 -4.67 -13.46
C ASN A 522 25.51 -3.60 -13.86
N ASP A 523 26.79 -3.94 -13.92
CA ASP A 523 27.86 -3.02 -14.29
C ASP A 523 27.73 -2.57 -15.75
N LEU A 524 27.39 -3.51 -16.64
CA LEU A 524 27.10 -3.21 -18.05
C LEU A 524 25.87 -2.30 -18.19
N GLU A 525 24.81 -2.54 -17.43
CA GLU A 525 23.62 -1.68 -17.45
C GLU A 525 23.95 -0.27 -16.98
N ARG A 526 24.68 -0.12 -15.87
CA ARG A 526 25.11 1.17 -15.33
C ARG A 526 26.05 1.89 -16.30
N ALA A 527 27.07 1.23 -16.82
CA ALA A 527 28.01 1.80 -17.78
C ALA A 527 27.28 2.28 -19.05
N THR A 528 26.39 1.48 -19.62
CA THR A 528 25.57 1.85 -20.79
C THR A 528 24.68 3.05 -20.50
N LYS A 529 24.10 3.13 -19.32
CA LYS A 529 23.28 4.27 -18.90
C LYS A 529 24.09 5.55 -18.83
N ILE A 530 25.28 5.52 -18.22
CA ILE A 530 26.20 6.66 -18.13
C ILE A 530 26.60 7.12 -19.54
N ALA A 531 27.04 6.20 -20.39
CA ALA A 531 27.42 6.51 -21.77
C ALA A 531 26.27 7.16 -22.56
N ARG A 532 25.05 6.64 -22.41
CA ARG A 532 23.86 7.21 -23.05
C ARG A 532 23.51 8.59 -22.51
N GLU A 533 23.60 8.84 -21.20
CA GLU A 533 23.40 10.17 -20.60
C GLU A 533 24.44 11.19 -21.05
N MET A 534 25.74 10.80 -21.18
CA MET A 534 26.77 11.63 -21.72
C MET A 534 26.42 12.13 -23.13
N VAL A 535 25.91 11.23 -23.98
CA VAL A 535 25.61 11.54 -25.40
C VAL A 535 24.29 12.31 -25.51
N THR A 536 23.23 11.86 -24.82
CA THR A 536 21.86 12.38 -25.07
C THR A 536 21.49 13.55 -24.18
N ARG A 537 22.04 13.63 -22.96
CA ARG A 537 21.61 14.60 -21.95
C ARG A 537 22.65 15.70 -21.68
N TYR A 538 23.93 15.32 -21.63
CA TYR A 538 24.97 16.27 -21.22
C TYR A 538 25.73 16.89 -22.40
N GLY A 539 25.47 16.44 -23.64
CA GLY A 539 26.11 16.98 -24.84
C GLY A 539 27.63 16.79 -24.81
N MET A 540 28.12 15.66 -24.24
CA MET A 540 29.56 15.36 -24.10
C MET A 540 30.14 14.59 -25.29
N SER A 541 29.38 14.40 -26.36
CA SER A 541 29.83 13.81 -27.61
C SER A 541 30.40 14.86 -28.54
N GLU A 542 31.59 14.61 -29.12
CA GLU A 542 32.18 15.48 -30.12
C GLU A 542 31.45 15.39 -31.47
N GLU A 543 30.91 14.22 -31.80
CA GLU A 543 30.23 13.98 -33.07
C GLU A 543 28.79 14.56 -33.08
N LEU A 544 28.09 14.49 -31.99
CA LEU A 544 26.68 14.94 -31.87
C LEU A 544 26.58 16.38 -31.35
N GLY A 545 27.64 16.91 -30.73
CA GLY A 545 27.72 18.28 -30.24
C GLY A 545 26.90 18.53 -28.97
N THR A 546 26.71 19.82 -28.67
CA THR A 546 26.06 20.28 -27.43
C THR A 546 24.53 20.33 -27.59
N GLN A 547 23.89 19.20 -27.84
CA GLN A 547 22.44 19.06 -28.01
C GLN A 547 21.89 18.04 -27.03
N VAL A 548 20.64 18.22 -26.64
CA VAL A 548 19.86 17.24 -25.85
C VAL A 548 18.97 16.46 -26.80
N PHE A 549 18.99 15.14 -26.71
CA PHE A 549 18.22 14.23 -27.53
C PHE A 549 17.23 13.44 -26.62
N GLY A 550 15.96 13.48 -26.98
CA GLY A 550 14.90 12.84 -26.21
C GLY A 550 14.31 13.78 -25.15
N GLU A 551 12.99 13.84 -25.06
CA GLU A 551 12.32 14.52 -23.96
C GLU A 551 12.62 13.77 -22.65
N ALA A 552 12.77 14.52 -21.56
CA ALA A 552 12.83 13.93 -20.23
C ALA A 552 11.60 13.03 -20.07
N GLN A 553 11.81 11.76 -19.71
CA GLN A 553 10.75 10.77 -19.56
C GLN A 553 9.73 11.27 -18.51
N HIS A 554 8.73 12.00 -18.98
CA HIS A 554 7.54 12.28 -18.22
C HIS A 554 6.53 11.19 -18.55
N GLU A 555 6.33 10.29 -17.59
CA GLU A 555 5.27 9.29 -17.50
C GLU A 555 5.49 7.93 -18.19
N VAL A 556 5.90 6.96 -17.39
CA VAL A 556 5.55 5.55 -17.61
C VAL A 556 4.06 5.38 -17.24
N PHE A 557 3.17 5.45 -18.23
CA PHE A 557 1.76 5.12 -18.03
C PHE A 557 1.58 3.62 -18.23
N LEU A 558 1.22 2.92 -17.16
CA LEU A 558 0.80 1.52 -17.18
C LEU A 558 -0.36 1.33 -18.16
N GLY A 559 -0.11 0.72 -19.31
CA GLY A 559 -1.16 0.10 -20.13
C GLY A 559 -1.29 0.51 -21.59
N ARG A 560 -0.39 1.33 -22.15
CA ARG A 560 -0.28 1.48 -23.60
C ARG A 560 1.18 1.60 -24.00
N ASP A 561 1.65 0.65 -24.77
CA ASP A 561 2.78 0.82 -25.69
C ASP A 561 2.40 1.89 -26.74
N TYR A 562 2.42 3.15 -26.36
CA TYR A 562 2.64 4.18 -27.35
C TYR A 562 4.10 4.04 -27.75
N ALA A 563 4.34 3.65 -29.00
CA ALA A 563 5.64 3.70 -29.60
C ALA A 563 6.30 5.02 -29.16
N GLN A 564 7.40 4.93 -28.40
CA GLN A 564 8.22 6.09 -28.07
C GLN A 564 8.53 6.80 -29.37
N LYS A 565 7.88 7.92 -29.59
CA LYS A 565 8.18 8.76 -30.75
C LYS A 565 9.43 9.51 -30.34
N ASN A 566 10.57 8.96 -30.71
CA ASN A 566 11.83 9.69 -30.57
C ASN A 566 11.68 11.01 -31.34
N ASP A 567 12.04 12.11 -30.72
CA ASP A 567 12.01 13.46 -31.32
C ASP A 567 13.08 13.63 -32.35
N TYR A 568 13.88 12.61 -32.62
CA TYR A 568 14.98 12.62 -33.54
C TYR A 568 14.84 11.55 -34.63
N SER A 569 15.51 11.78 -35.75
CA SER A 569 15.44 10.87 -36.91
C SER A 569 16.12 9.53 -36.63
N ALA A 570 15.76 8.50 -37.41
CA ALA A 570 16.42 7.20 -37.35
C ALA A 570 17.93 7.28 -37.59
N GLU A 571 18.39 8.25 -38.39
CA GLU A 571 19.81 8.52 -38.65
C GLU A 571 20.51 9.06 -37.38
N THR A 572 19.83 10.00 -36.67
CA THR A 572 20.32 10.49 -35.37
C THR A 572 20.33 9.39 -34.30
N ALA A 573 19.31 8.53 -34.28
CA ALA A 573 19.30 7.38 -33.39
C ALA A 573 20.49 6.47 -33.60
N LYS A 574 20.82 6.18 -34.87
CA LYS A 574 22.00 5.37 -35.22
C LYS A 574 23.31 6.04 -34.74
N ARG A 575 23.45 7.33 -34.94
CA ARG A 575 24.66 8.08 -34.49
C ARG A 575 24.78 8.07 -32.96
N ILE A 576 23.66 8.14 -32.23
CA ILE A 576 23.66 8.00 -30.78
C ILE A 576 24.12 6.59 -30.37
N ASP A 577 23.62 5.55 -31.02
CA ASP A 577 24.01 4.17 -30.74
C ASP A 577 25.49 3.93 -31.09
N ASP A 578 25.96 4.42 -32.23
CA ASP A 578 27.38 4.33 -32.67
C ASP A 578 28.31 5.03 -31.65
N GLU A 579 27.90 6.19 -31.12
CA GLU A 579 28.70 6.95 -30.14
C GLU A 579 28.69 6.29 -28.75
N VAL A 580 27.55 5.75 -28.29
CA VAL A 580 27.49 4.95 -27.07
C VAL A 580 28.40 3.73 -27.18
N GLU A 581 28.37 3.01 -28.32
CA GLU A 581 29.24 1.87 -28.55
C GLU A 581 30.72 2.28 -28.51
N ARG A 582 31.07 3.44 -29.10
CA ARG A 582 32.44 3.98 -29.08
C ARG A 582 32.93 4.25 -27.66
N ILE A 583 32.08 4.92 -26.83
CA ILE A 583 32.39 5.22 -25.42
C ILE A 583 32.58 3.93 -24.61
N MET A 584 31.69 2.96 -24.78
CA MET A 584 31.80 1.67 -24.10
C MET A 584 33.04 0.91 -24.47
N ARG A 585 33.44 0.96 -25.77
CA ARG A 585 34.67 0.33 -26.26
C ARG A 585 35.91 1.02 -25.70
N GLU A 586 35.94 2.35 -25.69
CA GLU A 586 37.03 3.14 -25.09
C GLU A 586 37.22 2.82 -23.60
N GLY A 587 36.14 2.73 -22.83
CA GLY A 587 36.19 2.32 -21.42
C GLY A 587 36.71 0.89 -21.22
N HIS A 588 36.29 -0.04 -22.08
CA HIS A 588 36.79 -1.42 -22.06
C HIS A 588 38.28 -1.50 -22.39
N ASP A 589 38.73 -0.75 -23.41
CA ASP A 589 40.15 -0.73 -23.82
C ASP A 589 41.03 -0.12 -22.71
N ARG A 590 40.60 0.95 -22.04
CA ARG A 590 41.27 1.51 -20.85
C ARG A 590 41.41 0.49 -19.73
N ALA A 591 40.30 -0.20 -19.36
CA ALA A 591 40.30 -1.24 -18.33
C ALA A 591 41.28 -2.38 -18.70
N ARG A 592 41.27 -2.82 -19.98
CA ARG A 592 42.15 -3.86 -20.51
C ARG A 592 43.63 -3.44 -20.43
N GLU A 593 43.97 -2.20 -20.80
CA GLU A 593 45.32 -1.68 -20.70
C GLU A 593 45.87 -1.71 -19.28
N VAL A 594 45.08 -1.19 -18.31
CA VAL A 594 45.43 -1.19 -16.90
C VAL A 594 45.66 -2.59 -16.37
N LEU A 595 44.72 -3.51 -16.61
CA LEU A 595 44.75 -4.86 -16.08
C LEU A 595 45.86 -5.71 -16.71
N SER A 596 46.08 -5.56 -18.01
CA SER A 596 47.16 -6.29 -18.72
C SER A 596 48.56 -5.86 -18.26
N ALA A 597 48.75 -4.57 -17.97
CA ALA A 597 50.02 -4.05 -17.45
C ALA A 597 50.33 -4.52 -16.01
N ARG A 598 49.34 -4.94 -15.26
CA ARG A 598 49.47 -5.30 -13.82
C ARG A 598 48.98 -6.72 -13.50
N GLY A 599 49.22 -7.66 -14.40
CA GLY A 599 48.71 -9.03 -14.30
C GLY A 599 49.16 -9.78 -13.04
N ASP A 600 50.38 -9.60 -12.58
CA ASP A 600 50.91 -10.24 -11.36
C ASP A 600 50.19 -9.68 -10.10
N GLN A 601 49.97 -8.36 -10.06
CA GLN A 601 49.25 -7.70 -9.00
C GLN A 601 47.79 -8.21 -8.91
N MET A 602 47.11 -8.35 -10.06
CA MET A 602 45.78 -8.92 -10.15
C MET A 602 45.68 -10.33 -9.51
N ARG A 603 46.68 -11.18 -9.77
CA ARG A 603 46.74 -12.53 -9.20
C ARG A 603 46.89 -12.48 -7.68
N THR A 604 47.84 -11.66 -7.20
CA THR A 604 48.02 -11.45 -5.74
C THR A 604 46.74 -10.96 -5.07
N MET A 605 46.05 -9.99 -5.68
CA MET A 605 44.78 -9.47 -5.16
C MET A 605 43.71 -10.58 -5.08
N ALA A 606 43.53 -11.36 -6.16
CA ALA A 606 42.59 -12.46 -6.19
C ALA A 606 42.93 -13.55 -5.17
N GLU A 607 44.19 -13.95 -5.02
CA GLU A 607 44.66 -14.93 -4.03
C GLU A 607 44.38 -14.46 -2.60
N VAL A 608 44.66 -13.20 -2.28
CA VAL A 608 44.39 -12.63 -0.95
C VAL A 608 42.90 -12.57 -0.66
N LEU A 609 42.06 -12.21 -1.65
CA LEU A 609 40.61 -12.23 -1.50
C LEU A 609 40.05 -13.64 -1.33
N LEU A 610 40.60 -14.63 -2.00
CA LEU A 610 40.23 -16.04 -1.80
C LEU A 610 40.55 -16.53 -0.38
N ASP A 611 41.65 -16.04 0.21
CA ASP A 611 42.13 -16.44 1.53
C ASP A 611 41.40 -15.68 2.65
N ARG A 612 41.15 -14.37 2.48
CA ARG A 612 40.60 -13.47 3.51
C ARG A 612 39.14 -13.12 3.35
N GLU A 613 38.57 -13.37 2.18
CA GLU A 613 37.19 -13.04 1.76
C GLU A 613 36.89 -11.54 1.76
N THR A 614 37.55 -10.75 2.60
CA THR A 614 37.38 -9.31 2.70
C THR A 614 38.70 -8.64 3.05
N VAL A 615 39.00 -7.53 2.39
CA VAL A 615 40.15 -6.65 2.65
C VAL A 615 39.68 -5.21 2.80
N GLU A 616 40.16 -4.49 3.82
CA GLU A 616 39.72 -3.13 4.11
C GLU A 616 40.86 -2.25 4.68
N GLY A 617 40.69 -0.94 4.55
CA GLY A 617 41.64 0.06 5.11
C GLY A 617 43.06 -0.06 4.55
N PRO A 618 44.12 0.06 5.38
CA PRO A 618 45.50 0.06 4.91
C PRO A 618 45.92 -1.20 4.15
N ALA A 619 45.26 -2.32 4.37
CA ALA A 619 45.50 -3.56 3.65
C ALA A 619 45.06 -3.46 2.18
N VAL A 620 44.00 -2.70 1.88
CA VAL A 620 43.58 -2.41 0.50
C VAL A 620 44.65 -1.57 -0.19
N ASP A 621 45.16 -0.52 0.46
CA ASP A 621 46.21 0.35 -0.09
C ASP A 621 47.47 -0.45 -0.40
N ALA A 622 47.85 -1.38 0.48
CA ALA A 622 49.01 -2.25 0.25
C ALA A 622 48.85 -3.16 -0.97
N LEU A 623 47.62 -3.72 -1.15
CA LEU A 623 47.32 -4.55 -2.34
C LEU A 623 47.35 -3.70 -3.62
N LEU A 624 46.70 -2.53 -3.60
CA LEU A 624 46.57 -1.63 -4.74
C LEU A 624 47.90 -0.98 -5.14
N ASN A 625 48.84 -0.82 -4.19
CA ASN A 625 50.19 -0.31 -4.46
C ASN A 625 51.20 -1.44 -4.76
N GLY A 626 50.81 -2.71 -4.71
CA GLY A 626 51.71 -3.84 -4.94
C GLY A 626 52.75 -4.05 -3.82
N THR A 627 52.49 -3.58 -2.61
CA THR A 627 53.38 -3.67 -1.43
C THR A 627 52.89 -4.67 -0.41
N TRP A 628 52.06 -5.64 -0.83
CA TRP A 628 51.41 -6.60 0.04
C TRP A 628 52.36 -7.41 0.95
N ASP A 629 53.46 -7.92 0.37
CA ASP A 629 54.42 -8.72 1.11
C ASP A 629 55.12 -7.90 2.22
N GLN A 630 55.37 -6.61 1.99
CA GLN A 630 55.91 -5.71 2.98
C GLN A 630 54.92 -5.43 4.08
N TYR A 631 53.65 -5.20 3.73
CA TYR A 631 52.56 -4.96 4.67
C TYR A 631 52.37 -6.14 5.62
N VAL A 632 52.34 -7.38 5.13
CA VAL A 632 52.21 -8.60 5.92
C VAL A 632 53.43 -8.80 6.84
N ALA A 633 54.64 -8.47 6.39
CA ALA A 633 55.87 -8.54 7.19
C ALA A 633 55.84 -7.55 8.38
N GLU A 634 55.22 -6.36 8.18
CA GLU A 634 55.08 -5.33 9.22
C GLU A 634 53.90 -5.60 10.17
N HIS A 635 52.87 -6.37 9.74
CA HIS A 635 51.65 -6.66 10.49
C HIS A 635 51.43 -8.17 10.61
N PRO A 636 52.26 -8.91 11.36
CA PRO A 636 52.16 -10.37 11.46
C PRO A 636 50.84 -10.84 12.13
N GLU A 637 50.16 -9.98 12.91
CA GLU A 637 48.83 -10.25 13.43
C GLU A 637 47.77 -10.34 12.35
N GLU A 638 47.95 -9.69 11.20
CA GLU A 638 47.06 -9.81 10.08
C GLU A 638 47.12 -11.20 9.42
N ASP A 639 48.29 -11.83 9.42
CA ASP A 639 48.47 -13.18 8.91
C ASP A 639 47.89 -14.27 9.85
N ALA A 640 47.73 -13.89 11.13
CA ALA A 640 47.18 -14.77 12.17
C ALA A 640 45.63 -14.73 12.26
N LYS A 641 44.98 -13.85 11.49
CA LYS A 641 43.49 -13.88 11.42
C LYS A 641 43.03 -15.23 10.92
N PRO A 642 42.05 -15.87 11.60
CA PRO A 642 41.61 -17.19 11.21
C PRO A 642 41.14 -17.14 9.75
N LYS A 643 41.80 -17.94 8.91
CA LYS A 643 41.32 -18.24 7.56
C LYS A 643 39.94 -18.82 7.72
N THR A 644 38.92 -18.11 7.30
CA THR A 644 37.54 -18.60 7.41
C THR A 644 37.45 -19.83 6.52
N ALA A 645 37.51 -21.02 7.12
CA ALA A 645 37.39 -22.27 6.39
C ALA A 645 36.02 -22.28 5.71
N PRO A 646 35.93 -22.50 4.38
CA PRO A 646 34.66 -22.51 3.69
C PRO A 646 33.79 -23.63 4.26
N GLY A 647 32.70 -23.27 4.92
CA GLY A 647 31.59 -24.18 5.19
C GLY A 647 31.65 -25.00 6.47
N GLN A 648 32.32 -24.59 7.54
CA GLN A 648 31.94 -25.11 8.86
C GLN A 648 30.66 -24.40 9.30
N ILE A 649 29.53 -25.07 9.03
CA ILE A 649 28.27 -24.83 9.75
C ILE A 649 28.62 -25.04 11.20
N ASP A 650 28.28 -24.06 12.03
CA ASP A 650 28.45 -24.16 13.48
C ASP A 650 27.58 -25.35 13.96
N GLU A 651 28.20 -26.51 14.13
CA GLU A 651 27.51 -27.76 14.47
C GLU A 651 26.75 -27.61 15.80
N ASP A 652 27.21 -26.70 16.67
CA ASP A 652 26.52 -26.39 17.92
C ASP A 652 25.19 -25.65 17.69
N LEU A 653 25.11 -24.76 16.72
CA LEU A 653 23.84 -24.08 16.32
C LEU A 653 22.85 -25.02 15.63
N VAL A 654 23.34 -25.97 14.86
CA VAL A 654 22.50 -27.02 14.24
C VAL A 654 21.98 -28.00 15.26
N ALA A 655 22.81 -28.34 16.25
CA ALA A 655 22.42 -29.22 17.35
C ALA A 655 21.37 -28.55 18.26
N GLU A 656 21.52 -27.25 18.53
CA GLU A 656 20.56 -26.47 19.33
C GLU A 656 19.23 -26.26 18.58
N ALA A 657 19.26 -26.04 17.27
CA ALA A 657 18.07 -25.95 16.43
C ALA A 657 17.35 -27.29 16.31
N ALA A 658 18.08 -28.39 16.20
CA ALA A 658 17.53 -29.75 16.17
C ALA A 658 16.91 -30.16 17.50
N ALA A 659 17.54 -29.79 18.63
CA ALA A 659 16.98 -30.01 19.96
C ALA A 659 15.71 -29.22 20.20
N ALA A 660 15.66 -27.96 19.77
CA ALA A 660 14.47 -27.11 19.87
C ALA A 660 13.32 -27.57 18.95
N ALA A 661 13.63 -28.19 17.81
CA ALA A 661 12.63 -28.79 16.92
C ALA A 661 12.04 -30.08 17.52
N ALA A 662 12.87 -30.94 18.13
CA ALA A 662 12.43 -32.15 18.80
C ALA A 662 11.57 -31.88 20.06
N GLU A 663 11.83 -30.79 20.80
CA GLU A 663 10.96 -30.37 21.91
C GLU A 663 9.60 -29.86 21.44
N ARG A 664 9.50 -29.28 20.25
CA ARG A 664 8.21 -28.82 19.66
C ARG A 664 7.36 -29.96 19.11
N GLU A 665 7.95 -31.06 18.67
CA GLU A 665 7.22 -32.26 18.24
C GLU A 665 6.76 -33.15 19.43
N ALA A 666 7.31 -32.94 20.61
CA ALA A 666 6.96 -33.66 21.83
C ALA A 666 5.89 -32.97 22.69
N GLN A 667 5.45 -31.76 22.36
CA GLN A 667 4.32 -31.01 22.95
C GLN A 667 3.11 -31.02 22.01
#